data_f29c8e853e6c3ea00dcb3bcc16508fa3
#
_entry.id   f29c8e853e6c3ea00dcb3bcc16508fa3
#
_cell.length_a   1.000
_cell.length_b   1.000
_cell.length_c   1.000
_cell.angle_alpha   90.00
_cell.angle_beta   90.00
_cell.angle_gamma   90.00
#
_symmetry.space_group_name_H-M   'P 1'
#
loop_
_entity.id
_entity.type
_entity.pdbx_description
1 polymer ?
#
loop_
_entity_poly.entity_id
_entity_poly.type
_entity_poly.pdbx_seq_one_letter_code
_entity_poly.pdbx_strand_id
1 'polypeptide(L)'
;MNVRLICTLFFFSAALVAKAQINIKGTIVSTGNKAIAEANVILFSNDHQDILAYTITDIEGNFSLRSVTKDSTLLEVSMLGFEKQTIALGPNISKTFVIVMKPIINNLPEVVIKQAPAPIRGNKDTISYSVKAFSDSSDRRIIDVIKKLPGISVTGTGQILFNNRAINKFYIEGKDLLEDQYAIASNNLPSADVDQVQVLPDHQPIKALKGSIKSDRAAINIKLRKDAKSRIMGMGSVSAGLPLNARNDEVALLQFNKDLQFINTIKTNNTGKNLDPEILEQNKPSGLSDNYSAGTPQLSVLKPDVPQIDQSRFWFNNNNLISSNFLIGVSKNLDLKLNIALENDRISSRSSVQTAIYLPADTINLTEHHSSINAYSKLISNIVLEQNTDNLYLRNSLNGYASRETNADVLLAPASDQQLLQPLFNLVNRLKAIIKAGNSTVDINSMVNYSTQPQSLTIKPGLFADTLNGGYSYDGLSQKVSGKTFSTENDISWMLRLRNFSISTLSGFEVKNDRTSNALFKIQNGVNLIPRAAFTDTINRRFSRAFENVGLAFESGNWNGSFDLKSSYNYIENTEKRVNRNDRLLLIDPALTVRYTINAYVENTLSLSRSTSIINNGNSSYVLVDYRDLVNNKQAIDQIKNYGAVYALNYRNIVKGIFANFDLLYRSTANNFLVDYLYAGILTTRNFTAFPNRTESFGASLNGSKYEDVIKTNFNIGANYTLNRLNELQQNKLYHVIAEVYSVHTSITSSVLPNLSVIYNSSLSAFYNSYDDEGKKLIENPILYLKQNLTLKLFLQPRWSIVGSVAQYADFQRPMTKFESYFADFYFQKTLAKPKIDLSIGADNIFDVKTFKNYGYTANIFTMSTYTLRPRSLMFKVNFQF
;
A
#
# COMPACT_ATOMS: atom_id res chain seq x y z
N MET A 1 -20.14 4.12 31.43
CA MET A 1 -21.07 2.96 31.23
C MET A 1 -20.18 1.72 31.12
N ASN A 2 -20.30 0.81 32.06
CA ASN A 2 -19.31 -0.25 32.32
C ASN A 2 -19.19 -1.24 31.14
N VAL A 3 -17.96 -1.48 30.67
CA VAL A 3 -17.60 -2.50 29.66
C VAL A 3 -18.17 -3.89 29.99
N ARG A 4 -18.38 -4.20 31.26
CA ARG A 4 -19.02 -5.46 31.72
C ARG A 4 -20.46 -5.62 31.24
N LEU A 5 -21.22 -4.50 31.07
CA LEU A 5 -22.63 -4.54 30.64
C LEU A 5 -22.73 -4.79 29.11
N ILE A 6 -21.76 -4.32 28.34
CA ILE A 6 -21.71 -4.54 26.87
C ILE A 6 -21.30 -5.98 26.55
N CYS A 7 -20.35 -6.53 27.29
CA CYS A 7 -19.95 -7.94 27.14
C CYS A 7 -21.06 -8.91 27.57
N THR A 8 -21.83 -8.60 28.65
CA THR A 8 -22.98 -9.42 29.04
C THR A 8 -24.17 -9.32 28.08
N LEU A 9 -24.42 -8.15 27.48
CA LEU A 9 -25.45 -8.04 26.43
C LEU A 9 -25.02 -8.76 25.14
N PHE A 10 -23.73 -8.76 24.80
CA PHE A 10 -23.21 -9.49 23.65
C PHE A 10 -23.29 -11.02 23.82
N PHE A 11 -23.03 -11.52 25.04
CA PHE A 11 -23.19 -12.94 25.37
C PHE A 11 -24.68 -13.36 25.44
N PHE A 12 -25.57 -12.47 25.89
CA PHE A 12 -26.99 -12.78 25.97
C PHE A 12 -27.70 -12.73 24.61
N SER A 13 -27.23 -11.87 23.67
CA SER A 13 -27.76 -11.85 22.29
C SER A 13 -27.26 -13.05 21.45
N ALA A 14 -26.09 -13.62 21.78
CA ALA A 14 -25.58 -14.81 21.10
C ALA A 14 -26.32 -16.11 21.52
N ALA A 15 -26.95 -16.11 22.69
CA ALA A 15 -27.68 -17.28 23.20
C ALA A 15 -29.12 -17.43 22.61
N LEU A 16 -29.65 -16.42 21.88
CA LEU A 16 -31.04 -16.45 21.38
C LEU A 16 -31.20 -16.94 19.95
N VAL A 17 -30.12 -17.44 19.29
CA VAL A 17 -30.24 -18.04 17.94
C VAL A 17 -29.92 -19.54 17.99
N ALA A 18 -30.62 -20.29 18.86
CA ALA A 18 -30.72 -21.73 18.73
C ALA A 18 -31.64 -22.04 17.53
N LYS A 19 -31.07 -22.19 16.33
CA LYS A 19 -31.84 -22.71 15.19
C LYS A 19 -32.12 -24.18 15.41
N ALA A 20 -33.39 -24.56 15.38
CA ALA A 20 -33.78 -25.95 15.39
C ALA A 20 -33.11 -26.67 14.20
N GLN A 21 -32.21 -27.60 14.47
CA GLN A 21 -31.63 -28.47 13.47
C GLN A 21 -32.63 -29.57 13.11
N ILE A 22 -32.85 -29.79 11.83
CA ILE A 22 -33.62 -30.95 11.35
C ILE A 22 -32.68 -32.16 11.30
N ASN A 23 -33.05 -33.24 11.92
CA ASN A 23 -32.28 -34.49 11.91
C ASN A 23 -33.04 -35.53 11.09
N ILE A 24 -32.54 -35.87 9.91
CA ILE A 24 -33.09 -36.87 9.00
C ILE A 24 -32.30 -38.18 9.24
N LYS A 25 -33.00 -39.22 9.63
CA LYS A 25 -32.43 -40.55 9.84
C LYS A 25 -33.14 -41.58 9.01
N GLY A 26 -32.45 -42.64 8.70
CA GLY A 26 -33.07 -43.77 7.99
C GLY A 26 -32.15 -44.92 7.80
N THR A 27 -32.70 -45.98 7.20
CA THR A 27 -31.99 -47.21 6.84
C THR A 27 -32.20 -47.43 5.33
N ILE A 28 -31.15 -47.83 4.63
CA ILE A 28 -31.17 -48.16 3.23
C ILE A 28 -30.98 -49.64 3.07
N VAL A 29 -31.96 -50.26 2.37
CA VAL A 29 -31.96 -51.72 2.16
C VAL A 29 -32.15 -52.03 0.67
N SER A 30 -31.72 -53.20 0.22
CA SER A 30 -32.02 -53.74 -1.10
C SER A 30 -33.44 -54.35 -1.18
N THR A 31 -33.94 -54.66 -2.38
CA THR A 31 -35.22 -55.36 -2.60
C THR A 31 -35.31 -56.74 -1.91
N GLY A 32 -34.18 -57.32 -1.49
CA GLY A 32 -34.09 -58.53 -0.67
C GLY A 32 -33.95 -58.24 0.85
N ASN A 33 -34.28 -57.07 1.33
CA ASN A 33 -34.19 -56.56 2.71
C ASN A 33 -32.80 -56.68 3.36
N LYS A 34 -31.71 -56.68 2.54
CA LYS A 34 -30.34 -56.64 3.04
C LYS A 34 -29.89 -55.19 3.18
N ALA A 35 -29.23 -54.86 4.29
CA ALA A 35 -28.64 -53.52 4.52
C ALA A 35 -27.66 -53.16 3.41
N ILE A 36 -27.68 -51.94 2.95
CA ILE A 36 -26.74 -51.38 1.97
C ILE A 36 -25.82 -50.41 2.70
N ALA A 37 -24.57 -50.85 2.96
CA ALA A 37 -23.51 -50.04 3.54
C ALA A 37 -22.88 -49.12 2.47
N GLU A 38 -22.25 -48.01 2.93
CA GLU A 38 -21.53 -47.07 2.08
C GLU A 38 -22.35 -46.40 0.97
N ALA A 39 -23.69 -46.42 1.05
CA ALA A 39 -24.55 -45.70 0.15
C ALA A 39 -24.45 -44.18 0.43
N ASN A 40 -24.25 -43.39 -0.62
CA ASN A 40 -24.24 -41.93 -0.50
C ASN A 40 -25.66 -41.39 -0.29
N VAL A 41 -25.84 -40.56 0.71
CA VAL A 41 -27.09 -39.89 1.04
C VAL A 41 -26.84 -38.39 1.03
N ILE A 42 -27.45 -37.70 0.07
CA ILE A 42 -27.20 -36.28 -0.17
C ILE A 42 -28.52 -35.53 -0.07
N LEU A 43 -28.50 -34.42 0.69
CA LEU A 43 -29.64 -33.53 0.80
C LEU A 43 -29.40 -32.28 -0.07
N PHE A 44 -30.27 -32.09 -1.06
CA PHE A 44 -30.23 -30.95 -1.95
C PHE A 44 -31.29 -29.90 -1.61
N SER A 45 -31.06 -28.65 -2.06
CA SER A 45 -32.11 -27.63 -2.19
C SER A 45 -33.20 -28.11 -3.15
N ASN A 46 -34.39 -27.52 -3.05
CA ASN A 46 -35.55 -27.92 -3.88
C ASN A 46 -35.33 -27.72 -5.40
N ASP A 47 -34.41 -26.82 -5.78
CA ASP A 47 -34.00 -26.59 -7.17
C ASP A 47 -32.83 -27.50 -7.63
N HIS A 48 -32.39 -28.42 -6.78
CA HIS A 48 -31.30 -29.39 -7.02
C HIS A 48 -29.93 -28.73 -7.32
N GLN A 49 -29.75 -27.45 -6.93
CA GLN A 49 -28.51 -26.67 -7.24
C GLN A 49 -27.48 -26.73 -6.11
N ASP A 50 -27.94 -26.76 -4.85
CA ASP A 50 -27.07 -26.70 -3.67
C ASP A 50 -27.14 -27.97 -2.85
N ILE A 51 -25.98 -28.52 -2.41
CA ILE A 51 -25.88 -29.58 -1.44
C ILE A 51 -25.96 -29.00 -0.04
N LEU A 52 -27.02 -29.33 0.71
CA LEU A 52 -27.27 -28.85 2.06
C LEU A 52 -26.61 -29.67 3.16
N ALA A 53 -26.54 -30.99 2.94
CA ALA A 53 -25.85 -31.96 3.81
C ALA A 53 -25.58 -33.25 3.05
N TYR A 54 -24.61 -34.04 3.50
CA TYR A 54 -24.39 -35.37 2.98
C TYR A 54 -23.88 -36.31 4.07
N THR A 55 -24.07 -37.61 3.89
CA THR A 55 -23.54 -38.70 4.72
C THR A 55 -23.44 -39.96 3.89
N ILE A 56 -22.83 -40.99 4.47
CA ILE A 56 -22.84 -42.35 3.94
C ILE A 56 -23.48 -43.30 4.96
N THR A 57 -24.07 -44.42 4.48
CA THR A 57 -24.64 -45.41 5.39
C THR A 57 -23.55 -46.23 6.09
N ASP A 58 -23.81 -46.62 7.35
CA ASP A 58 -22.99 -47.55 8.09
C ASP A 58 -23.18 -49.02 7.62
N ILE A 59 -22.53 -49.97 8.31
CA ILE A 59 -22.56 -51.40 7.92
C ILE A 59 -23.94 -52.02 8.09
N GLU A 60 -24.82 -51.46 8.93
CA GLU A 60 -26.22 -51.84 9.09
C GLU A 60 -27.16 -51.08 8.13
N GLY A 61 -26.60 -50.24 7.20
CA GLY A 61 -27.36 -49.44 6.25
C GLY A 61 -28.00 -48.18 6.82
N ASN A 62 -27.67 -47.77 8.07
CA ASN A 62 -28.27 -46.60 8.69
C ASN A 62 -27.54 -45.31 8.30
N PHE A 63 -28.30 -44.22 8.22
CA PHE A 63 -27.75 -42.89 7.99
C PHE A 63 -28.37 -41.84 8.91
N SER A 64 -27.63 -40.76 9.16
CA SER A 64 -28.10 -39.57 9.90
C SER A 64 -27.56 -38.31 9.27
N LEU A 65 -28.47 -37.44 8.85
CA LEU A 65 -28.15 -36.11 8.28
C LEU A 65 -28.70 -35.01 9.17
N ARG A 66 -27.92 -33.95 9.36
CA ARG A 66 -28.33 -32.74 10.08
C ARG A 66 -28.33 -31.54 9.11
N SER A 67 -29.46 -30.81 9.07
CA SER A 67 -29.57 -29.61 8.26
C SER A 67 -30.26 -28.50 9.05
N VAL A 68 -29.96 -27.24 8.70
CA VAL A 68 -30.57 -26.04 9.33
C VAL A 68 -31.62 -25.38 8.44
N THR A 69 -31.92 -25.94 7.28
CA THR A 69 -32.95 -25.35 6.37
C THR A 69 -34.37 -25.78 6.82
N LYS A 70 -35.30 -24.82 6.68
CA LYS A 70 -36.73 -25.04 6.92
C LYS A 70 -37.51 -25.21 5.63
N ASP A 71 -36.86 -25.11 4.49
CA ASP A 71 -37.49 -25.19 3.16
C ASP A 71 -37.63 -26.65 2.69
N SER A 72 -38.46 -26.87 1.69
CA SER A 72 -38.56 -28.19 1.01
C SER A 72 -37.19 -28.56 0.42
N THR A 73 -36.81 -29.82 0.55
CA THR A 73 -35.52 -30.35 0.11
C THR A 73 -35.68 -31.67 -0.63
N LEU A 74 -34.64 -32.09 -1.37
CA LEU A 74 -34.60 -33.35 -2.07
C LEU A 74 -33.53 -34.25 -1.42
N LEU A 75 -33.92 -35.39 -0.90
CA LEU A 75 -33.02 -36.42 -0.40
C LEU A 75 -32.67 -37.38 -1.54
N GLU A 76 -31.43 -37.37 -1.95
CA GLU A 76 -30.92 -38.25 -2.99
C GLU A 76 -30.09 -39.37 -2.39
N VAL A 77 -30.38 -40.59 -2.78
CA VAL A 77 -29.64 -41.80 -2.37
C VAL A 77 -29.05 -42.46 -3.58
N SER A 78 -27.76 -42.75 -3.55
CA SER A 78 -27.05 -43.44 -4.63
C SER A 78 -26.02 -44.45 -4.12
N MET A 79 -25.93 -45.57 -4.78
CA MET A 79 -24.95 -46.63 -4.54
C MET A 79 -24.58 -47.32 -5.83
N LEU A 80 -23.32 -47.69 -5.96
CA LEU A 80 -22.85 -48.45 -7.14
C LEU A 80 -23.59 -49.76 -7.30
N GLY A 81 -24.18 -49.97 -8.49
CA GLY A 81 -24.95 -51.18 -8.76
C GLY A 81 -26.43 -51.09 -8.37
N PHE A 82 -26.90 -49.94 -7.89
CA PHE A 82 -28.30 -49.71 -7.55
C PHE A 82 -28.90 -48.48 -8.25
N GLU A 83 -30.22 -48.53 -8.49
CA GLU A 83 -30.95 -47.40 -9.07
C GLU A 83 -30.98 -46.20 -8.09
N LYS A 84 -30.53 -45.05 -8.57
CA LYS A 84 -30.53 -43.80 -7.82
C LYS A 84 -31.98 -43.43 -7.46
N GLN A 85 -32.22 -43.04 -6.22
CA GLN A 85 -33.52 -42.59 -5.73
C GLN A 85 -33.47 -41.18 -5.23
N THR A 86 -34.51 -40.37 -5.55
CA THR A 86 -34.68 -39.02 -5.09
C THR A 86 -36.04 -38.90 -4.41
N ILE A 87 -36.06 -38.45 -3.16
CA ILE A 87 -37.24 -38.29 -2.31
C ILE A 87 -37.42 -36.82 -1.98
N ALA A 88 -38.57 -36.25 -2.34
CA ALA A 88 -38.89 -34.88 -1.96
C ALA A 88 -39.29 -34.85 -0.48
N LEU A 89 -38.66 -33.99 0.27
CA LEU A 89 -38.94 -33.74 1.69
C LEU A 89 -39.61 -32.37 1.85
N GLY A 90 -40.76 -32.35 2.51
CA GLY A 90 -41.47 -31.11 2.84
C GLY A 90 -40.75 -30.32 3.96
N PRO A 91 -41.20 -29.12 4.26
CA PRO A 91 -40.58 -28.28 5.31
C PRO A 91 -40.76 -28.91 6.71
N ASN A 92 -39.71 -28.81 7.55
CA ASN A 92 -39.73 -29.29 8.95
C ASN A 92 -39.91 -30.80 9.20
N ILE A 93 -39.51 -31.66 8.26
CA ILE A 93 -39.64 -33.10 8.44
C ILE A 93 -38.47 -33.66 9.28
N SER A 94 -38.78 -34.17 10.48
CA SER A 94 -37.92 -35.08 11.24
C SER A 94 -38.56 -36.49 11.21
N LYS A 95 -38.20 -37.33 10.25
CA LYS A 95 -38.73 -38.70 10.07
C LYS A 95 -37.60 -39.69 9.90
N THR A 96 -37.82 -40.89 10.35
CA THR A 96 -36.98 -42.04 10.00
C THR A 96 -37.47 -42.66 8.69
N PHE A 97 -36.59 -42.84 7.74
CA PHE A 97 -36.90 -43.39 6.42
C PHE A 97 -36.37 -44.81 6.27
N VAL A 98 -37.13 -45.67 5.67
CA VAL A 98 -36.61 -46.94 5.11
C VAL A 98 -36.64 -46.79 3.59
N ILE A 99 -35.49 -46.79 2.96
CA ILE A 99 -35.33 -46.58 1.53
C ILE A 99 -34.90 -47.90 0.91
N VAL A 100 -35.72 -48.42 0.00
CA VAL A 100 -35.44 -49.69 -0.71
C VAL A 100 -34.87 -49.39 -2.07
N MET A 101 -33.60 -49.76 -2.29
CA MET A 101 -32.89 -49.56 -3.57
C MET A 101 -32.99 -50.83 -4.44
N LYS A 102 -33.26 -50.64 -5.73
CA LYS A 102 -33.32 -51.70 -6.75
C LYS A 102 -31.92 -51.88 -7.36
N PRO A 103 -31.43 -53.10 -7.50
CA PRO A 103 -30.15 -53.32 -8.19
C PRO A 103 -30.28 -53.02 -9.70
N ILE A 104 -29.28 -52.36 -10.25
CA ILE A 104 -29.13 -52.08 -11.69
C ILE A 104 -27.94 -52.88 -12.20
N ILE A 105 -28.17 -53.68 -13.25
CA ILE A 105 -27.10 -54.29 -14.05
C ILE A 105 -26.83 -53.35 -15.24
N ASN A 106 -26.04 -52.33 -15.05
CA ASN A 106 -25.59 -51.49 -16.14
C ASN A 106 -24.05 -51.33 -16.10
N ASN A 107 -23.45 -51.34 -17.31
CA ASN A 107 -22.08 -50.93 -17.48
C ASN A 107 -21.95 -49.50 -16.99
N LEU A 108 -21.21 -49.29 -15.90
CA LEU A 108 -20.98 -47.97 -15.31
C LEU A 108 -20.19 -47.11 -16.29
N PRO A 109 -20.69 -45.94 -16.69
CA PRO A 109 -19.80 -44.95 -17.25
C PRO A 109 -18.77 -44.53 -16.19
N GLU A 110 -17.57 -44.27 -16.62
CA GLU A 110 -16.45 -43.83 -15.77
C GLU A 110 -16.90 -42.70 -14.84
N VAL A 111 -16.95 -42.99 -13.54
CA VAL A 111 -17.33 -41.98 -12.54
C VAL A 111 -16.12 -41.06 -12.30
N VAL A 112 -16.05 -39.97 -13.02
CA VAL A 112 -15.11 -38.87 -12.71
C VAL A 112 -15.56 -38.23 -11.40
N ILE A 113 -15.02 -38.68 -10.27
CA ILE A 113 -15.19 -38.00 -8.98
C ILE A 113 -14.47 -36.66 -9.08
N LYS A 114 -15.20 -35.60 -9.38
CA LYS A 114 -14.71 -34.22 -9.23
C LYS A 114 -14.70 -33.89 -7.74
N GLN A 115 -13.65 -34.30 -7.06
CA GLN A 115 -13.37 -33.81 -5.71
C GLN A 115 -13.39 -32.31 -5.73
N ALA A 116 -14.09 -31.65 -4.80
CA ALA A 116 -14.03 -30.17 -4.69
C ALA A 116 -12.55 -29.78 -4.59
N PRO A 117 -12.08 -28.89 -5.47
CA PRO A 117 -10.67 -28.55 -5.49
C PRO A 117 -10.27 -27.98 -4.13
N ALA A 118 -9.14 -28.47 -3.58
CA ALA A 118 -8.60 -27.94 -2.34
C ALA A 118 -8.51 -26.41 -2.44
N PRO A 119 -8.88 -25.66 -1.40
CA PRO A 119 -8.86 -24.19 -1.39
C PRO A 119 -7.50 -23.62 -1.79
N ILE A 120 -6.43 -24.29 -1.37
CA ILE A 120 -5.04 -23.95 -1.67
C ILE A 120 -4.38 -25.18 -2.27
N ARG A 121 -3.70 -24.99 -3.39
CA ARG A 121 -2.84 -25.99 -4.04
C ARG A 121 -1.48 -25.39 -4.28
N GLY A 122 -0.42 -26.15 -4.17
CA GLY A 122 0.88 -25.59 -4.42
C GLY A 122 1.99 -26.60 -4.51
N ASN A 123 3.03 -26.17 -5.19
CA ASN A 123 4.36 -26.76 -5.19
C ASN A 123 5.38 -25.70 -4.81
N LYS A 124 6.68 -26.00 -4.93
CA LYS A 124 7.76 -25.06 -4.62
C LYS A 124 7.67 -23.75 -5.41
N ASP A 125 7.18 -23.81 -6.65
CA ASP A 125 7.25 -22.69 -7.61
C ASP A 125 5.92 -21.95 -7.79
N THR A 126 4.80 -22.50 -7.32
CA THR A 126 3.46 -21.91 -7.52
C THR A 126 2.52 -22.30 -6.39
N ILE A 127 1.86 -21.32 -5.81
CA ILE A 127 0.76 -21.49 -4.85
C ILE A 127 -0.51 -20.97 -5.53
N SER A 128 -1.52 -21.83 -5.71
CA SER A 128 -2.79 -21.48 -6.36
C SER A 128 -3.92 -21.46 -5.34
N TYR A 129 -4.60 -20.33 -5.23
CA TYR A 129 -5.77 -20.14 -4.39
C TYR A 129 -7.03 -20.15 -5.27
N SER A 130 -8.01 -20.98 -4.93
CA SER A 130 -9.31 -21.00 -5.60
C SER A 130 -10.11 -19.76 -5.18
N VAL A 131 -10.46 -18.89 -6.13
CA VAL A 131 -11.25 -17.69 -5.83
C VAL A 131 -12.59 -18.07 -5.23
N LYS A 132 -13.25 -19.13 -5.73
CA LYS A 132 -14.53 -19.62 -5.21
C LYS A 132 -14.46 -20.02 -3.73
N ALA A 133 -13.33 -20.52 -3.25
CA ALA A 133 -13.19 -20.95 -1.86
C ALA A 133 -13.01 -19.81 -0.86
N PHE A 134 -12.47 -18.67 -1.30
CA PHE A 134 -12.18 -17.50 -0.47
C PHE A 134 -13.13 -16.33 -0.69
N SER A 135 -13.97 -16.38 -1.73
CA SER A 135 -14.94 -15.31 -2.02
C SER A 135 -16.26 -15.50 -1.28
N ASP A 136 -16.88 -14.41 -0.90
CA ASP A 136 -18.28 -14.34 -0.47
C ASP A 136 -19.14 -13.55 -1.49
N SER A 137 -20.46 -13.55 -1.30
CA SER A 137 -21.39 -12.89 -2.23
C SER A 137 -21.27 -11.36 -2.28
N SER A 138 -20.53 -10.73 -1.36
CA SER A 138 -20.27 -9.29 -1.35
C SER A 138 -18.98 -8.90 -2.09
N ASP A 139 -18.12 -9.86 -2.43
CA ASP A 139 -16.86 -9.58 -3.12
C ASP A 139 -17.12 -9.27 -4.59
N ARG A 140 -16.88 -8.04 -4.99
CA ARG A 140 -17.11 -7.57 -6.36
C ARG A 140 -15.83 -7.52 -7.17
N ARG A 141 -14.74 -7.19 -6.53
CA ARG A 141 -13.43 -6.95 -7.13
C ARG A 141 -12.46 -8.02 -6.66
N ILE A 142 -11.50 -8.36 -7.49
CA ILE A 142 -10.52 -9.38 -7.11
C ILE A 142 -9.70 -8.99 -5.87
N ILE A 143 -9.51 -7.70 -5.62
CA ILE A 143 -8.81 -7.22 -4.42
C ILE A 143 -9.54 -7.61 -3.13
N ASP A 144 -10.88 -7.72 -3.15
CA ASP A 144 -11.69 -8.11 -2.00
C ASP A 144 -11.38 -9.56 -1.59
N VAL A 145 -11.10 -10.42 -2.58
CA VAL A 145 -10.68 -11.81 -2.37
C VAL A 145 -9.21 -11.88 -1.99
N ILE A 146 -8.32 -11.14 -2.68
CA ILE A 146 -6.87 -11.14 -2.43
C ILE A 146 -6.56 -10.79 -0.96
N LYS A 147 -7.29 -9.86 -0.36
CA LYS A 147 -7.15 -9.49 1.07
C LYS A 147 -7.44 -10.63 2.06
N LYS A 148 -8.13 -11.68 1.61
CA LYS A 148 -8.51 -12.83 2.44
C LYS A 148 -7.56 -14.01 2.31
N LEU A 149 -6.62 -13.94 1.33
CA LEU A 149 -5.73 -15.06 1.03
C LEU A 149 -4.61 -15.18 2.07
N PRO A 150 -4.34 -16.39 2.57
CA PRO A 150 -3.26 -16.64 3.53
C PRO A 150 -1.88 -16.25 2.98
N GLY A 151 -1.05 -15.63 3.82
CA GLY A 151 0.29 -15.15 3.45
C GLY A 151 0.27 -13.87 2.61
N ILE A 152 -0.89 -13.32 2.28
CA ILE A 152 -1.04 -12.08 1.52
C ILE A 152 -1.61 -10.99 2.44
N SER A 153 -1.06 -9.79 2.32
CA SER A 153 -1.62 -8.58 2.91
C SER A 153 -1.67 -7.46 1.87
N VAL A 154 -2.57 -6.50 2.06
CA VAL A 154 -2.73 -5.36 1.16
C VAL A 154 -2.66 -4.10 2.00
N THR A 155 -1.73 -3.20 1.66
CA THR A 155 -1.56 -1.91 2.36
C THR A 155 -2.73 -0.96 2.07
N GLY A 156 -2.82 0.14 2.82
CA GLY A 156 -3.81 1.20 2.55
C GLY A 156 -3.67 1.85 1.18
N THR A 157 -2.48 1.81 0.57
CA THR A 157 -2.19 2.31 -0.79
C THR A 157 -2.50 1.29 -1.89
N GLY A 158 -2.97 0.08 -1.56
CA GLY A 158 -3.25 -0.97 -2.53
C GLY A 158 -2.05 -1.84 -2.90
N GLN A 159 -0.88 -1.63 -2.28
CA GLN A 159 0.28 -2.50 -2.48
C GLN A 159 0.01 -3.89 -1.93
N ILE A 160 0.27 -4.90 -2.74
CA ILE A 160 0.11 -6.30 -2.35
C ILE A 160 1.45 -6.84 -1.85
N LEU A 161 1.42 -7.41 -0.65
CA LEU A 161 2.59 -8.02 -0.02
C LEU A 161 2.36 -9.53 0.09
N PHE A 162 3.38 -10.31 -0.20
CA PHE A 162 3.43 -11.74 0.10
C PHE A 162 4.54 -11.99 1.12
N ASN A 163 4.21 -12.62 2.26
CA ASN A 163 5.11 -12.77 3.40
C ASN A 163 5.79 -11.44 3.79
N ASN A 164 4.98 -10.37 3.90
CA ASN A 164 5.40 -9.00 4.23
C ASN A 164 6.38 -8.34 3.24
N ARG A 165 6.59 -8.92 2.06
CA ARG A 165 7.42 -8.35 0.98
C ARG A 165 6.55 -7.98 -0.21
N ALA A 166 6.77 -6.79 -0.80
CA ALA A 166 6.04 -6.36 -1.98
C ALA A 166 6.26 -7.33 -3.15
N ILE A 167 5.18 -7.67 -3.85
CA ILE A 167 5.27 -8.48 -5.08
C ILE A 167 6.06 -7.72 -6.15
N ASN A 168 6.79 -8.45 -7.02
CA ASN A 168 7.54 -7.82 -8.09
C ASN A 168 6.75 -7.66 -9.40
N LYS A 169 5.70 -8.48 -9.61
CA LYS A 169 4.86 -8.44 -10.81
C LYS A 169 3.42 -8.88 -10.51
N PHE A 170 2.49 -8.28 -11.28
CA PHE A 170 1.07 -8.65 -11.28
C PHE A 170 0.64 -8.98 -12.72
N TYR A 171 0.42 -10.25 -12.98
CA TYR A 171 0.04 -10.75 -14.29
C TYR A 171 -1.47 -11.02 -14.38
N ILE A 172 -2.02 -10.85 -15.57
CA ILE A 172 -3.33 -11.35 -15.95
C ILE A 172 -3.15 -12.27 -17.16
N GLU A 173 -3.48 -13.54 -17.00
CA GLU A 173 -3.23 -14.59 -18.00
C GLU A 173 -1.75 -14.66 -18.46
N GLY A 174 -0.82 -14.37 -17.54
CA GLY A 174 0.63 -14.40 -17.78
C GLY A 174 1.20 -13.16 -18.46
N LYS A 175 0.41 -12.13 -18.73
CA LYS A 175 0.83 -10.85 -19.32
C LYS A 175 0.81 -9.72 -18.26
N ASP A 176 1.80 -8.84 -18.31
CA ASP A 176 1.96 -7.67 -17.44
C ASP A 176 1.50 -6.40 -18.20
N LEU A 177 0.21 -6.09 -18.13
CA LEU A 177 -0.41 -4.94 -18.78
C LEU A 177 -0.04 -3.61 -18.10
N LEU A 178 -0.01 -3.59 -16.79
CA LEU A 178 -0.03 -2.37 -15.98
C LEU A 178 1.31 -2.02 -15.35
N GLU A 179 2.32 -2.87 -15.58
CA GLU A 179 3.61 -2.73 -14.91
C GLU A 179 3.39 -2.69 -13.37
N ASP A 180 3.87 -1.65 -12.71
CA ASP A 180 3.72 -1.49 -11.26
C ASP A 180 2.39 -0.82 -10.83
N GLN A 181 1.52 -0.38 -11.79
CA GLN A 181 0.21 0.23 -11.50
C GLN A 181 -0.92 -0.81 -11.37
N TYR A 182 -0.63 -1.98 -10.85
CA TYR A 182 -1.56 -3.11 -10.78
C TYR A 182 -2.79 -2.87 -9.89
N ALA A 183 -2.82 -1.81 -9.08
CA ALA A 183 -4.00 -1.42 -8.32
C ALA A 183 -5.20 -1.10 -9.24
N ILE A 184 -4.95 -0.62 -10.48
CA ILE A 184 -6.00 -0.46 -11.50
C ILE A 184 -6.68 -1.81 -11.78
N ALA A 185 -5.91 -2.89 -12.00
CA ALA A 185 -6.49 -4.20 -12.26
C ALA A 185 -7.18 -4.78 -11.02
N SER A 186 -6.51 -4.78 -9.88
CA SER A 186 -7.03 -5.41 -8.67
C SER A 186 -8.33 -4.76 -8.18
N ASN A 187 -8.50 -3.44 -8.38
CA ASN A 187 -9.70 -2.69 -8.01
C ASN A 187 -10.82 -2.71 -9.06
N ASN A 188 -10.56 -3.13 -10.30
CA ASN A 188 -11.55 -3.04 -11.37
C ASN A 188 -11.85 -4.39 -12.06
N LEU A 189 -11.11 -5.47 -11.75
CA LEU A 189 -11.38 -6.81 -12.27
C LEU A 189 -12.47 -7.49 -11.43
N PRO A 190 -13.61 -7.91 -12.04
CA PRO A 190 -14.65 -8.61 -11.31
C PRO A 190 -14.16 -9.93 -10.73
N SER A 191 -14.38 -10.17 -9.44
CA SER A 191 -14.01 -11.43 -8.77
C SER A 191 -14.69 -12.65 -9.38
N ALA A 192 -15.92 -12.48 -9.87
CA ALA A 192 -16.72 -13.55 -10.51
C ALA A 192 -16.11 -14.07 -11.81
N ASP A 193 -15.26 -13.29 -12.49
CA ASP A 193 -14.59 -13.68 -13.74
C ASP A 193 -13.21 -14.32 -13.52
N VAL A 194 -12.76 -14.40 -12.25
CA VAL A 194 -11.49 -15.02 -11.88
C VAL A 194 -11.71 -16.45 -11.35
N ASP A 195 -10.90 -17.38 -11.83
CA ASP A 195 -10.89 -18.77 -11.36
C ASP A 195 -9.90 -18.97 -10.21
N GLN A 196 -8.67 -18.48 -10.39
CA GLN A 196 -7.59 -18.68 -9.43
C GLN A 196 -6.70 -17.44 -9.30
N VAL A 197 -6.18 -17.24 -8.11
CA VAL A 197 -5.04 -16.34 -7.83
C VAL A 197 -3.81 -17.23 -7.62
N GLN A 198 -2.82 -17.11 -8.48
CA GLN A 198 -1.56 -17.83 -8.38
C GLN A 198 -0.49 -16.91 -7.79
N VAL A 199 0.17 -17.33 -6.74
CA VAL A 199 1.39 -16.71 -6.23
C VAL A 199 2.57 -17.52 -6.74
N LEU A 200 3.54 -16.84 -7.33
CA LEU A 200 4.79 -17.39 -7.84
C LEU A 200 5.91 -16.93 -6.89
N PRO A 201 6.28 -17.72 -5.87
CA PRO A 201 7.36 -17.37 -4.96
C PRO A 201 8.69 -17.25 -5.71
N ASP A 202 9.57 -16.36 -5.25
CA ASP A 202 10.91 -16.18 -5.80
C ASP A 202 10.93 -15.95 -7.34
N HIS A 203 9.92 -15.22 -7.84
CA HIS A 203 9.66 -15.08 -9.28
C HIS A 203 10.69 -14.21 -9.99
N GLN A 204 11.39 -14.76 -10.98
CA GLN A 204 12.25 -14.01 -11.90
C GLN A 204 11.45 -13.63 -13.17
N PRO A 205 11.09 -12.32 -13.35
CA PRO A 205 10.26 -11.90 -14.48
C PRO A 205 10.99 -11.93 -15.84
N ILE A 206 12.32 -11.84 -15.83
CA ILE A 206 13.15 -11.81 -17.04
C ILE A 206 13.58 -13.25 -17.38
N LYS A 207 13.09 -13.79 -18.51
CA LYS A 207 13.35 -15.17 -18.90
C LYS A 207 14.85 -15.45 -19.11
N ALA A 208 15.59 -14.52 -19.71
CA ALA A 208 17.03 -14.66 -19.92
C ALA A 208 17.82 -14.82 -18.61
N LEU A 209 17.33 -14.31 -17.49
CA LEU A 209 17.94 -14.42 -16.14
C LEU A 209 17.43 -15.62 -15.34
N LYS A 210 16.40 -16.32 -15.83
CA LYS A 210 15.84 -17.48 -15.15
C LYS A 210 16.90 -18.56 -14.92
N GLY A 211 17.05 -19.00 -13.67
CA GLY A 211 18.09 -19.96 -13.27
C GLY A 211 19.50 -19.33 -13.08
N SER A 212 19.71 -18.07 -13.44
CA SER A 212 20.98 -17.34 -13.23
C SER A 212 20.92 -16.43 -12.01
N ILE A 213 19.80 -15.72 -11.83
CA ILE A 213 19.57 -14.82 -10.70
C ILE A 213 18.27 -15.24 -10.01
N LYS A 214 18.34 -15.54 -8.71
CA LYS A 214 17.13 -15.79 -7.89
C LYS A 214 16.52 -14.46 -7.48
N SER A 215 15.19 -14.38 -7.54
CA SER A 215 14.43 -13.29 -6.96
C SER A 215 14.09 -13.64 -5.51
N ASP A 216 13.99 -12.63 -4.65
CA ASP A 216 13.49 -12.74 -3.26
C ASP A 216 12.03 -12.26 -3.15
N ARG A 217 11.40 -11.92 -4.28
CA ARG A 217 10.03 -11.41 -4.36
C ARG A 217 9.12 -12.37 -5.13
N ALA A 218 7.87 -12.41 -4.69
CA ALA A 218 6.85 -13.16 -5.39
C ALA A 218 6.21 -12.34 -6.51
N ALA A 219 5.58 -13.03 -7.48
CA ALA A 219 4.61 -12.42 -8.39
C ALA A 219 3.22 -13.00 -8.15
N ILE A 220 2.19 -12.24 -8.55
CA ILE A 220 0.80 -12.72 -8.63
C ILE A 220 0.43 -12.89 -10.10
N ASN A 221 -0.27 -13.99 -10.41
CA ASN A 221 -0.87 -14.22 -11.71
C ASN A 221 -2.36 -14.55 -11.55
N ILE A 222 -3.20 -13.73 -12.14
CA ILE A 222 -4.65 -13.91 -12.15
C ILE A 222 -5.02 -14.82 -13.31
N LYS A 223 -5.69 -15.94 -12.99
CA LYS A 223 -6.27 -16.85 -13.98
C LYS A 223 -7.75 -16.59 -14.11
N LEU A 224 -8.16 -16.20 -15.31
CA LEU A 224 -9.56 -15.95 -15.63
C LEU A 224 -10.31 -17.26 -15.90
N ARG A 225 -11.61 -17.24 -15.69
CA ARG A 225 -12.51 -18.30 -16.13
C ARG A 225 -12.50 -18.40 -17.65
N LYS A 226 -12.79 -19.58 -18.18
CA LYS A 226 -12.75 -19.83 -19.64
C LYS A 226 -13.66 -18.89 -20.44
N ASP A 227 -14.85 -18.60 -19.92
CA ASP A 227 -15.86 -17.71 -20.51
C ASP A 227 -15.48 -16.23 -20.44
N ALA A 228 -14.57 -15.84 -19.54
CA ALA A 228 -14.11 -14.47 -19.37
C ALA A 228 -12.94 -14.07 -20.28
N LYS A 229 -12.17 -15.05 -20.82
CA LYS A 229 -10.92 -14.78 -21.54
C LYS A 229 -11.06 -14.03 -22.87
N SER A 230 -12.23 -14.09 -23.52
CA SER A 230 -12.38 -13.54 -24.90
C SER A 230 -13.46 -12.46 -24.97
N ARG A 231 -14.21 -12.23 -23.92
CA ARG A 231 -15.28 -11.23 -23.92
C ARG A 231 -14.79 -9.89 -23.37
N ILE A 232 -15.47 -8.82 -23.76
CA ILE A 232 -15.38 -7.55 -23.06
C ILE A 232 -16.15 -7.69 -21.75
N MET A 233 -15.49 -7.37 -20.66
CA MET A 233 -16.06 -7.33 -19.32
C MET A 233 -16.23 -5.88 -18.92
N GLY A 234 -17.28 -5.58 -18.19
CA GLY A 234 -17.48 -4.26 -17.66
C GLY A 234 -18.05 -4.28 -16.27
N MET A 235 -17.65 -3.29 -15.49
CA MET A 235 -18.27 -2.98 -14.23
C MET A 235 -18.47 -1.48 -14.10
N GLY A 236 -19.55 -1.10 -13.45
CA GLY A 236 -19.80 0.30 -13.20
C GLY A 236 -20.62 0.51 -11.94
N SER A 237 -20.59 1.72 -11.43
CA SER A 237 -21.46 2.16 -10.36
C SER A 237 -21.87 3.60 -10.56
N VAL A 238 -23.10 3.89 -10.17
CA VAL A 238 -23.66 5.24 -10.07
C VAL A 238 -24.21 5.42 -8.68
N SER A 239 -23.97 6.56 -8.08
CA SER A 239 -24.37 6.84 -6.71
C SER A 239 -24.87 8.27 -6.53
N ALA A 240 -25.77 8.45 -5.55
CA ALA A 240 -26.25 9.75 -5.12
C ALA A 240 -26.42 9.75 -3.60
N GLY A 241 -26.02 10.84 -2.94
CA GLY A 241 -26.07 10.91 -1.48
C GLY A 241 -26.34 12.31 -0.94
N LEU A 242 -26.78 12.37 0.31
CA LEU A 242 -27.08 13.57 1.08
C LEU A 242 -26.33 13.55 2.42
N PRO A 243 -25.95 14.70 3.00
CA PRO A 243 -25.89 16.02 2.36
C PRO A 243 -24.73 16.09 1.34
N LEU A 244 -24.41 17.22 0.81
CA LEU A 244 -23.24 17.49 -0.06
C LEU A 244 -23.36 16.92 -1.49
N ASN A 245 -24.52 16.48 -1.94
CA ASN A 245 -24.68 15.82 -3.25
C ASN A 245 -23.58 14.77 -3.48
N ALA A 246 -23.39 13.88 -2.49
CA ALA A 246 -22.33 12.90 -2.49
C ALA A 246 -22.45 11.95 -3.68
N ARG A 247 -21.32 11.74 -4.40
CA ARG A 247 -21.24 10.84 -5.56
C ARG A 247 -19.93 10.05 -5.52
N ASN A 248 -19.99 8.81 -5.97
CA ASN A 248 -18.84 7.93 -6.15
C ASN A 248 -19.15 7.00 -7.33
N ASP A 249 -18.97 7.53 -8.54
CA ASP A 249 -19.35 6.91 -9.78
C ASP A 249 -18.11 6.36 -10.48
N GLU A 250 -18.23 5.19 -11.08
CA GLU A 250 -17.13 4.56 -11.78
C GLU A 250 -17.65 3.69 -12.93
N VAL A 251 -16.86 3.65 -14.01
CA VAL A 251 -17.05 2.73 -15.12
C VAL A 251 -15.67 2.16 -15.47
N ALA A 252 -15.60 0.85 -15.63
CA ALA A 252 -14.41 0.14 -16.08
C ALA A 252 -14.79 -0.81 -17.23
N LEU A 253 -13.98 -0.80 -18.29
CA LEU A 253 -14.08 -1.71 -19.44
C LEU A 253 -12.77 -2.48 -19.54
N LEU A 254 -12.85 -3.81 -19.62
CA LEU A 254 -11.72 -4.71 -19.56
C LEU A 254 -11.84 -5.78 -20.66
N GLN A 255 -10.71 -6.14 -21.27
CA GLN A 255 -10.58 -7.29 -22.16
C GLN A 255 -9.19 -7.92 -22.03
N PHE A 256 -9.12 -9.23 -22.02
CA PHE A 256 -7.86 -9.98 -21.88
C PHE A 256 -7.77 -11.09 -22.93
N ASN A 257 -7.38 -10.72 -24.15
CA ASN A 257 -7.07 -11.64 -25.21
C ASN A 257 -5.56 -11.92 -25.23
N LYS A 258 -5.16 -12.88 -26.06
CA LYS A 258 -3.74 -13.21 -26.26
C LYS A 258 -2.95 -12.04 -26.88
N ASP A 259 -3.55 -11.34 -27.82
CA ASP A 259 -2.89 -10.31 -28.65
C ASP A 259 -3.28 -8.88 -28.23
N LEU A 260 -4.40 -8.72 -27.53
CA LEU A 260 -4.89 -7.44 -27.03
C LEU A 260 -5.42 -7.57 -25.62
N GLN A 261 -4.87 -6.79 -24.71
CA GLN A 261 -5.45 -6.59 -23.38
C GLN A 261 -5.67 -5.11 -23.14
N PHE A 262 -6.77 -4.75 -22.50
CA PHE A 262 -6.99 -3.39 -22.06
C PHE A 262 -7.79 -3.31 -20.76
N ILE A 263 -7.54 -2.24 -20.01
CA ILE A 263 -8.34 -1.78 -18.87
C ILE A 263 -8.49 -0.27 -18.99
N ASN A 264 -9.71 0.20 -19.21
CA ASN A 264 -10.04 1.61 -19.31
C ASN A 264 -11.02 1.97 -18.19
N THR A 265 -10.74 3.04 -17.44
CA THR A 265 -11.57 3.44 -16.30
C THR A 265 -11.89 4.93 -16.32
N ILE A 266 -13.09 5.27 -15.92
CA ILE A 266 -13.54 6.64 -15.65
C ILE A 266 -14.14 6.64 -14.24
N LYS A 267 -13.67 7.51 -13.37
CA LYS A 267 -14.14 7.61 -11.99
C LYS A 267 -14.32 9.07 -11.60
N THR A 268 -15.39 9.33 -10.85
CA THR A 268 -15.63 10.62 -10.22
C THR A 268 -16.12 10.42 -8.81
N ASN A 269 -15.60 11.16 -7.85
CA ASN A 269 -16.09 11.09 -6.48
C ASN A 269 -15.87 12.40 -5.70
N ASN A 270 -16.77 12.63 -4.74
CA ASN A 270 -16.65 13.66 -3.73
C ASN A 270 -16.91 13.11 -2.32
N THR A 271 -16.66 11.81 -2.11
CA THR A 271 -16.95 11.10 -0.85
C THR A 271 -15.73 10.97 0.06
N GLY A 272 -14.65 11.68 -0.25
CA GLY A 272 -13.39 11.58 0.49
C GLY A 272 -12.52 10.38 0.08
N LYS A 273 -12.92 9.60 -0.93
CA LYS A 273 -12.13 8.49 -1.44
C LYS A 273 -10.93 9.01 -2.22
N ASN A 274 -9.74 8.53 -1.87
CA ASN A 274 -8.52 8.79 -2.60
C ASN A 274 -8.38 7.83 -3.80
N LEU A 275 -8.19 8.36 -5.02
CA LEU A 275 -7.98 7.57 -6.24
C LEU A 275 -6.50 7.45 -6.62
N ASP A 276 -5.60 8.26 -6.04
CA ASP A 276 -4.15 8.19 -6.28
C ASP A 276 -3.55 6.78 -6.23
N PRO A 277 -3.91 5.92 -5.24
CA PRO A 277 -3.35 4.58 -5.14
C PRO A 277 -3.59 3.70 -6.38
N GLU A 278 -4.58 4.01 -7.20
CA GLU A 278 -4.85 3.24 -8.42
C GLU A 278 -3.83 3.50 -9.53
N ILE A 279 -3.28 4.71 -9.59
CA ILE A 279 -2.37 5.15 -10.66
C ILE A 279 -0.91 5.28 -10.22
N LEU A 280 -0.62 5.06 -8.92
CA LEU A 280 0.76 5.05 -8.41
C LEU A 280 1.47 3.74 -8.72
N GLU A 281 2.78 3.83 -8.94
CA GLU A 281 3.66 2.67 -9.04
C GLU A 281 3.82 2.02 -7.65
N GLN A 282 3.26 0.82 -7.46
CA GLN A 282 3.16 0.16 -6.16
C GLN A 282 4.49 -0.38 -5.62
N ASN A 283 5.49 -0.59 -6.47
CA ASN A 283 6.79 -1.15 -6.08
C ASN A 283 7.83 -0.10 -5.71
N LYS A 284 7.50 1.19 -5.80
CA LYS A 284 8.36 2.27 -5.33
C LYS A 284 7.98 2.67 -3.90
N PRO A 285 8.94 2.73 -2.95
CA PRO A 285 8.66 3.03 -1.53
C PRO A 285 8.10 4.42 -1.27
N SER A 286 8.36 5.35 -2.15
CA SER A 286 7.95 6.74 -2.10
C SER A 286 7.30 7.14 -3.40
N GLY A 287 6.31 8.01 -3.34
CA GLY A 287 5.56 8.46 -4.50
C GLY A 287 6.46 8.98 -5.64
N LEU A 288 5.87 9.21 -6.78
CA LEU A 288 6.55 9.71 -8.00
C LEU A 288 7.49 10.90 -7.76
N SER A 289 7.29 11.66 -6.68
CA SER A 289 8.07 12.85 -6.35
C SER A 289 9.57 12.58 -6.05
N ASP A 290 9.91 11.44 -5.46
CA ASP A 290 11.29 11.21 -4.97
C ASP A 290 12.30 10.95 -6.07
N ASN A 291 11.87 10.47 -7.23
CA ASN A 291 12.74 10.30 -8.41
C ASN A 291 12.87 11.57 -9.27
N TYR A 292 12.07 12.60 -8.98
CA TYR A 292 11.91 13.76 -9.87
C TYR A 292 12.31 15.09 -9.24
N SER A 293 12.71 15.09 -7.95
CA SER A 293 13.10 16.34 -7.30
C SER A 293 14.41 16.84 -7.90
N ALA A 294 14.38 18.04 -8.40
CA ALA A 294 15.53 18.75 -8.98
C ALA A 294 16.51 19.27 -7.91
N GLY A 295 16.62 18.68 -6.73
CA GLY A 295 17.46 19.21 -5.65
C GLY A 295 17.09 20.63 -5.22
N THR A 296 15.88 21.08 -5.57
CA THR A 296 15.37 22.40 -5.24
C THR A 296 14.78 22.40 -3.83
N PRO A 297 14.91 23.49 -3.05
CA PRO A 297 14.13 23.67 -1.84
C PRO A 297 12.65 23.49 -2.15
N GLN A 298 11.95 22.63 -1.39
CA GLN A 298 10.51 22.47 -1.55
C GLN A 298 9.79 23.53 -0.74
N LEU A 299 9.02 24.37 -1.44
CA LEU A 299 8.12 25.32 -0.80
C LEU A 299 6.86 24.58 -0.34
N SER A 300 6.29 25.00 0.76
CA SER A 300 5.06 24.43 1.31
C SER A 300 4.11 25.54 1.79
N VAL A 301 2.84 25.19 1.88
CA VAL A 301 1.87 25.88 2.72
C VAL A 301 1.81 25.10 4.01
N LEU A 302 2.08 25.74 5.15
CA LEU A 302 2.05 25.04 6.43
C LEU A 302 0.65 24.50 6.69
N LYS A 303 0.54 23.18 6.89
CA LYS A 303 -0.70 22.48 7.16
C LYS A 303 -0.52 21.62 8.41
N PRO A 304 -1.61 21.34 9.15
CA PRO A 304 -1.57 20.32 10.19
C PRO A 304 -1.21 18.95 9.61
N ASP A 305 -0.60 18.11 10.42
CA ASP A 305 -0.34 16.72 10.08
C ASP A 305 -1.64 16.00 9.72
N VAL A 306 -1.55 15.04 8.80
CA VAL A 306 -2.73 14.26 8.40
C VAL A 306 -3.23 13.43 9.59
N PRO A 307 -4.53 13.53 9.98
CA PRO A 307 -5.05 12.77 11.12
C PRO A 307 -5.01 11.27 10.85
N GLN A 308 -4.78 10.48 11.90
CA GLN A 308 -4.63 9.03 11.80
C GLN A 308 -5.98 8.27 11.72
N ILE A 309 -6.91 8.82 10.92
CA ILE A 309 -8.21 8.20 10.60
C ILE A 309 -8.33 8.01 9.09
N ASP A 310 -9.36 7.31 8.65
CA ASP A 310 -9.59 7.12 7.21
C ASP A 310 -9.82 8.44 6.50
N GLN A 311 -9.14 8.66 5.38
CA GLN A 311 -9.20 9.90 4.59
C GLN A 311 -10.62 10.26 4.19
N SER A 312 -11.47 9.26 3.93
CA SER A 312 -12.90 9.46 3.64
C SER A 312 -13.68 10.18 4.74
N ARG A 313 -13.16 10.24 5.98
CA ARG A 313 -13.80 10.92 7.09
C ARG A 313 -13.58 12.43 7.10
N PHE A 314 -12.46 12.93 6.55
CA PHE A 314 -12.06 14.35 6.65
C PHE A 314 -11.72 15.04 5.31
N TRP A 315 -11.60 14.29 4.20
CA TRP A 315 -11.37 14.88 2.89
C TRP A 315 -12.69 15.36 2.25
N PHE A 316 -12.79 16.66 2.01
CA PHE A 316 -13.86 17.26 1.22
C PHE A 316 -13.32 17.44 -0.19
N ASN A 317 -13.28 16.36 -0.94
CA ASN A 317 -12.69 16.30 -2.28
C ASN A 317 -13.71 16.46 -3.42
N ASN A 318 -13.20 16.64 -4.65
CA ASN A 318 -13.95 16.56 -5.90
C ASN A 318 -13.02 16.00 -6.99
N ASN A 319 -12.86 14.69 -6.96
CA ASN A 319 -11.89 13.96 -7.78
C ASN A 319 -12.51 13.44 -9.07
N ASN A 320 -11.76 13.53 -10.18
CA ASN A 320 -12.07 12.91 -11.46
C ASN A 320 -10.80 12.22 -12.00
N LEU A 321 -10.91 10.94 -12.32
CA LEU A 321 -9.83 10.11 -12.84
C LEU A 321 -10.28 9.43 -14.14
N ILE A 322 -9.46 9.56 -15.19
CA ILE A 322 -9.58 8.80 -16.43
C ILE A 322 -8.28 8.04 -16.61
N SER A 323 -8.34 6.72 -16.79
CA SER A 323 -7.18 5.93 -17.11
C SER A 323 -7.44 5.00 -18.30
N SER A 324 -6.46 4.90 -19.18
CA SER A 324 -6.53 4.12 -20.42
C SER A 324 -5.24 3.31 -20.56
N ASN A 325 -5.38 1.98 -20.57
CA ASN A 325 -4.27 1.05 -20.49
C ASN A 325 -4.44 -0.03 -21.54
N PHE A 326 -3.44 -0.21 -22.41
CA PHE A 326 -3.41 -1.18 -23.48
C PHE A 326 -2.12 -1.98 -23.46
N LEU A 327 -2.23 -3.28 -23.75
CA LEU A 327 -1.12 -4.16 -24.12
C LEU A 327 -1.46 -4.78 -25.46
N ILE A 328 -0.59 -4.57 -26.46
CA ILE A 328 -0.74 -5.05 -27.82
C ILE A 328 0.43 -6.01 -28.10
N GLY A 329 0.12 -7.26 -28.42
CA GLY A 329 1.09 -8.22 -28.90
C GLY A 329 1.47 -7.91 -30.35
N VAL A 330 2.59 -7.21 -30.57
CA VAL A 330 3.08 -6.84 -31.91
C VAL A 330 3.58 -8.09 -32.64
N SER A 331 4.22 -9.01 -31.91
CA SER A 331 4.61 -10.33 -32.40
C SER A 331 4.61 -11.35 -31.26
N LYS A 332 4.97 -12.61 -31.51
CA LYS A 332 4.95 -13.70 -30.53
C LYS A 332 5.67 -13.37 -29.20
N ASN A 333 6.71 -12.51 -29.25
CA ASN A 333 7.55 -12.20 -28.10
C ASN A 333 7.76 -10.70 -27.89
N LEU A 334 7.06 -9.83 -28.63
CA LEU A 334 7.18 -8.38 -28.59
C LEU A 334 5.82 -7.79 -28.21
N ASP A 335 5.76 -7.16 -27.06
CA ASP A 335 4.58 -6.48 -26.54
C ASP A 335 4.81 -4.95 -26.53
N LEU A 336 3.80 -4.20 -26.98
CA LEU A 336 3.71 -2.75 -26.80
C LEU A 336 2.67 -2.46 -25.73
N LYS A 337 3.06 -1.69 -24.72
CA LYS A 337 2.17 -1.27 -23.62
C LYS A 337 2.04 0.25 -23.66
N LEU A 338 0.82 0.72 -23.45
CA LEU A 338 0.47 2.13 -23.41
C LEU A 338 -0.43 2.36 -22.18
N ASN A 339 0.05 3.12 -21.20
CA ASN A 339 -0.68 3.45 -19.99
C ASN A 339 -0.73 4.98 -19.88
N ILE A 340 -1.94 5.55 -19.82
CA ILE A 340 -2.17 6.99 -19.68
C ILE A 340 -3.22 7.19 -18.59
N ALA A 341 -2.96 8.12 -17.65
CA ALA A 341 -3.91 8.53 -16.64
C ALA A 341 -3.96 10.06 -16.52
N LEU A 342 -5.17 10.59 -16.44
CA LEU A 342 -5.49 11.98 -16.16
C LEU A 342 -6.27 12.06 -14.86
N GLU A 343 -5.81 12.85 -13.91
CA GLU A 343 -6.51 13.06 -12.66
C GLU A 343 -6.58 14.54 -12.31
N ASN A 344 -7.76 14.96 -11.84
CA ASN A 344 -7.98 16.28 -11.26
C ASN A 344 -8.65 16.10 -9.91
N ASP A 345 -8.17 16.76 -8.88
CA ASP A 345 -8.84 16.82 -7.59
C ASP A 345 -8.80 18.23 -7.00
N ARG A 346 -9.78 18.52 -6.18
CA ARG A 346 -9.84 19.71 -5.32
C ARG A 346 -10.25 19.28 -3.93
N ILE A 347 -9.33 19.33 -2.99
CA ILE A 347 -9.52 18.91 -1.61
C ILE A 347 -9.57 20.17 -0.73
N SER A 348 -10.62 20.31 0.06
CA SER A 348 -10.70 21.35 1.10
C SER A 348 -10.66 20.70 2.48
N SER A 349 -10.06 21.41 3.44
CA SER A 349 -10.00 21.01 4.84
C SER A 349 -10.05 22.20 5.78
N ARG A 350 -10.61 21.98 6.98
CA ARG A 350 -10.60 22.96 8.06
C ARG A 350 -10.05 22.31 9.32
N SER A 351 -9.13 23.01 9.97
CA SER A 351 -8.49 22.53 11.19
C SER A 351 -8.06 23.66 12.09
N SER A 352 -7.82 23.34 13.36
CA SER A 352 -7.18 24.22 14.34
C SER A 352 -6.00 23.48 14.92
N VAL A 353 -4.85 24.13 15.00
CA VAL A 353 -3.61 23.59 15.55
C VAL A 353 -3.16 24.46 16.73
N GLN A 354 -2.89 23.81 17.87
CA GLN A 354 -2.21 24.40 19.00
C GLN A 354 -0.82 23.80 19.09
N THR A 355 0.20 24.63 19.02
CA THR A 355 1.61 24.23 19.07
C THR A 355 2.25 24.86 20.30
N ALA A 356 2.88 24.06 21.15
CA ALA A 356 3.76 24.52 22.22
C ALA A 356 5.20 24.09 21.89
N ILE A 357 6.10 25.06 21.79
CA ILE A 357 7.54 24.84 21.58
C ILE A 357 8.23 25.12 22.91
N TYR A 358 8.72 24.07 23.56
CA TYR A 358 9.39 24.17 24.85
C TYR A 358 10.86 24.53 24.63
N LEU A 359 11.25 25.74 25.03
CA LEU A 359 12.62 26.20 25.03
C LEU A 359 13.19 26.17 26.45
N PRO A 360 14.51 26.20 26.69
CA PRO A 360 15.10 26.11 28.04
C PRO A 360 14.65 27.19 29.01
N ALA A 361 14.31 28.38 28.52
CA ALA A 361 13.94 29.54 29.31
C ALA A 361 12.50 30.03 29.10
N ASP A 362 11.79 29.48 28.05
CA ASP A 362 10.47 30.02 27.68
C ASP A 362 9.68 28.91 26.90
N THR A 363 8.38 29.13 26.75
CA THR A 363 7.52 28.28 25.90
C THR A 363 6.78 29.15 24.90
N ILE A 364 6.99 28.89 23.61
CA ILE A 364 6.26 29.56 22.54
C ILE A 364 4.95 28.82 22.30
N ASN A 365 3.83 29.49 22.56
CA ASN A 365 2.50 28.94 22.28
C ASN A 365 1.89 29.61 21.05
N LEU A 366 1.50 28.78 20.07
CA LEU A 366 0.87 29.22 18.82
C LEU A 366 -0.50 28.54 18.70
N THR A 367 -1.49 29.34 18.26
CA THR A 367 -2.81 28.79 17.88
C THR A 367 -3.12 29.24 16.46
N GLU A 368 -3.32 28.28 15.58
CA GLU A 368 -3.52 28.48 14.15
C GLU A 368 -4.87 27.89 13.73
N HIS A 369 -5.67 28.64 12.98
CA HIS A 369 -6.92 28.16 12.40
C HIS A 369 -6.78 28.16 10.87
N HIS A 370 -6.78 26.99 10.28
CA HIS A 370 -6.54 26.75 8.88
C HIS A 370 -7.82 26.53 8.09
N SER A 371 -7.93 27.17 6.94
CA SER A 371 -8.90 26.85 5.89
C SER A 371 -8.14 26.62 4.59
N SER A 372 -7.84 25.36 4.32
CA SER A 372 -6.94 24.95 3.24
C SER A 372 -7.68 24.40 2.04
N ILE A 373 -7.17 24.71 0.84
CA ILE A 373 -7.60 24.15 -0.44
C ILE A 373 -6.35 23.65 -1.16
N ASN A 374 -6.36 22.37 -1.52
CA ASN A 374 -5.39 21.78 -2.45
C ASN A 374 -6.11 21.41 -3.74
N ALA A 375 -5.70 22.01 -4.85
CA ALA A 375 -6.21 21.68 -6.18
C ALA A 375 -5.05 21.23 -7.07
N TYR A 376 -5.20 20.06 -7.68
CA TYR A 376 -4.19 19.56 -8.61
C TYR A 376 -4.80 18.96 -9.89
N SER A 377 -4.00 19.02 -10.96
CA SER A 377 -4.23 18.28 -12.19
C SER A 377 -2.93 17.57 -12.54
N LYS A 378 -3.00 16.28 -12.88
CA LYS A 378 -1.83 15.51 -13.26
C LYS A 378 -2.11 14.60 -14.45
N LEU A 379 -1.08 14.45 -15.30
CA LEU A 379 -1.00 13.53 -16.42
C LEU A 379 0.14 12.58 -16.15
N ILE A 380 -0.14 11.29 -16.21
CA ILE A 380 0.85 10.22 -16.15
C ILE A 380 0.79 9.45 -17.47
N SER A 381 1.94 9.21 -18.10
CA SER A 381 2.03 8.41 -19.32
C SER A 381 3.20 7.44 -19.23
N ASN A 382 2.99 6.22 -19.70
CA ASN A 382 4.03 5.20 -19.78
C ASN A 382 3.86 4.43 -21.09
N ILE A 383 4.88 4.48 -21.95
CA ILE A 383 4.94 3.74 -23.23
C ILE A 383 6.08 2.75 -23.09
N VAL A 384 5.80 1.46 -23.21
CA VAL A 384 6.79 0.40 -23.07
C VAL A 384 6.78 -0.51 -24.28
N LEU A 385 7.95 -0.71 -24.87
CA LEU A 385 8.21 -1.77 -25.83
C LEU A 385 9.04 -2.84 -25.15
N GLU A 386 8.53 -4.07 -25.06
CA GLU A 386 9.16 -5.16 -24.35
C GLU A 386 9.23 -6.44 -25.17
N GLN A 387 10.43 -6.99 -25.28
CA GLN A 387 10.69 -8.33 -25.79
C GLN A 387 11.30 -9.19 -24.69
N ASN A 388 10.71 -10.35 -24.38
CA ASN A 388 11.15 -11.22 -23.29
C ASN A 388 11.24 -12.67 -23.75
N THR A 389 12.43 -13.08 -24.14
CA THR A 389 12.77 -14.45 -24.57
C THR A 389 13.84 -15.06 -23.67
N ASP A 390 14.15 -16.34 -23.86
CA ASP A 390 15.14 -17.04 -23.05
C ASP A 390 16.58 -16.52 -23.27
N ASN A 391 16.87 -15.91 -24.44
CA ASN A 391 18.21 -15.42 -24.80
C ASN A 391 18.30 -13.90 -24.89
N LEU A 392 17.16 -13.20 -25.09
CA LEU A 392 17.11 -11.75 -25.25
C LEU A 392 15.96 -11.16 -24.45
N TYR A 393 16.28 -10.23 -23.60
CA TYR A 393 15.34 -9.29 -23.02
C TYR A 393 15.66 -7.89 -23.54
N LEU A 394 14.69 -7.22 -24.11
CA LEU A 394 14.80 -5.83 -24.54
C LEU A 394 13.59 -5.06 -24.04
N ARG A 395 13.81 -4.00 -23.29
CA ARG A 395 12.75 -3.12 -22.81
C ARG A 395 13.16 -1.67 -22.98
N ASN A 396 12.36 -0.91 -23.71
CA ASN A 396 12.44 0.54 -23.74
C ASN A 396 11.17 1.13 -23.16
N SER A 397 11.29 2.04 -22.20
CA SER A 397 10.15 2.73 -21.58
C SER A 397 10.34 4.24 -21.61
N LEU A 398 9.33 4.95 -22.10
CA LEU A 398 9.21 6.39 -22.05
C LEU A 398 8.12 6.75 -21.03
N ASN A 399 8.54 7.37 -19.92
CA ASN A 399 7.66 7.77 -18.82
C ASN A 399 7.55 9.29 -18.79
N GLY A 400 6.34 9.80 -18.92
CA GLY A 400 6.01 11.21 -18.82
C GLY A 400 5.15 11.50 -17.59
N TYR A 401 5.47 12.56 -16.89
CA TYR A 401 4.68 13.08 -15.77
C TYR A 401 4.57 14.60 -15.88
N ALA A 402 3.36 15.11 -15.87
CA ALA A 402 3.11 16.54 -15.78
C ALA A 402 2.04 16.80 -14.72
N SER A 403 2.30 17.76 -13.84
CA SER A 403 1.31 18.18 -12.86
C SER A 403 1.31 19.69 -12.67
N ARG A 404 0.17 20.19 -12.24
CA ARG A 404 0.01 21.56 -11.74
C ARG A 404 -0.73 21.47 -10.42
N GLU A 405 -0.08 21.83 -9.35
CA GLU A 405 -0.65 21.84 -8.01
C GLU A 405 -0.74 23.28 -7.49
N THR A 406 -1.86 23.63 -6.90
CA THR A 406 -2.10 24.89 -6.22
C THR A 406 -2.57 24.60 -4.81
N ASN A 407 -1.80 25.03 -3.81
CA ASN A 407 -2.14 24.96 -2.42
C ASN A 407 -2.47 26.38 -1.93
N ALA A 408 -3.62 26.59 -1.33
CA ALA A 408 -4.00 27.83 -0.69
C ALA A 408 -4.41 27.57 0.75
N ASP A 409 -4.03 28.43 1.66
CA ASP A 409 -4.45 28.40 3.05
C ASP A 409 -4.72 29.78 3.59
N VAL A 410 -5.85 29.95 4.23
CA VAL A 410 -6.22 31.16 4.95
C VAL A 410 -6.08 30.88 6.44
N LEU A 411 -5.11 31.57 7.06
CA LEU A 411 -4.91 31.56 8.50
C LEU A 411 -5.71 32.71 9.12
N LEU A 412 -6.47 32.43 10.16
CA LEU A 412 -7.23 33.45 10.90
C LEU A 412 -6.40 34.07 12.04
N ALA A 413 -5.45 33.29 12.59
CA ALA A 413 -4.54 33.76 13.64
C ALA A 413 -3.18 33.04 13.52
N PRO A 414 -2.05 33.74 13.22
CA PRO A 414 -2.03 35.12 12.74
C PRO A 414 -2.67 35.23 11.35
N ALA A 415 -3.36 36.35 11.09
CA ALA A 415 -4.03 36.53 9.79
C ALA A 415 -3.01 36.53 8.64
N SER A 416 -3.14 35.52 7.74
CA SER A 416 -2.24 35.32 6.60
C SER A 416 -2.92 34.51 5.51
N ASP A 417 -2.89 35.01 4.29
CA ASP A 417 -3.27 34.25 3.08
C ASP A 417 -2.02 33.70 2.42
N GLN A 418 -1.94 32.42 2.26
CA GLN A 418 -0.84 31.73 1.61
C GLN A 418 -1.32 31.10 0.31
N GLN A 419 -0.58 31.24 -0.76
CA GLN A 419 -0.84 30.58 -2.03
C GLN A 419 0.46 30.04 -2.62
N LEU A 420 0.53 28.75 -2.86
CA LEU A 420 1.65 28.05 -3.47
C LEU A 420 1.22 27.43 -4.79
N LEU A 421 1.95 27.74 -5.86
CA LEU A 421 1.82 27.14 -7.17
C LEU A 421 3.05 26.31 -7.49
N GLN A 422 2.86 25.04 -7.86
CA GLN A 422 3.93 24.07 -8.08
C GLN A 422 3.66 23.22 -9.34
N PRO A 423 3.91 23.74 -10.55
CA PRO A 423 3.94 22.88 -11.74
C PRO A 423 5.20 22.00 -11.74
N LEU A 424 5.04 20.76 -12.17
CA LEU A 424 6.13 19.79 -12.35
C LEU A 424 5.99 19.15 -13.71
N PHE A 425 7.09 19.08 -14.46
CA PHE A 425 7.20 18.28 -15.67
C PHE A 425 8.42 17.38 -15.57
N ASN A 426 8.25 16.11 -15.92
CA ASN A 426 9.31 15.12 -15.97
C ASN A 426 9.14 14.19 -17.16
N LEU A 427 10.23 13.91 -17.87
CA LEU A 427 10.29 12.95 -18.96
C LEU A 427 11.52 12.06 -18.77
N VAL A 428 11.29 10.75 -18.70
CA VAL A 428 12.34 9.74 -18.50
C VAL A 428 12.25 8.67 -19.56
N ASN A 429 13.33 8.46 -20.29
CA ASN A 429 13.51 7.27 -21.14
C ASN A 429 14.43 6.28 -20.42
N ARG A 430 14.07 5.00 -20.42
CA ARG A 430 14.89 3.90 -19.90
C ARG A 430 14.95 2.78 -20.93
N LEU A 431 16.15 2.45 -21.33
CA LEU A 431 16.45 1.29 -22.17
C LEU A 431 17.16 0.24 -21.30
N LYS A 432 16.69 -0.99 -21.38
CA LYS A 432 17.34 -2.18 -20.78
C LYS A 432 17.43 -3.29 -21.81
N ALA A 433 18.61 -3.79 -22.07
CA ALA A 433 18.86 -4.93 -22.95
C ALA A 433 19.69 -5.99 -22.22
N ILE A 434 19.21 -7.23 -22.19
CA ILE A 434 19.93 -8.37 -21.60
C ILE A 434 20.10 -9.44 -22.69
N ILE A 435 21.34 -9.81 -22.94
CA ILE A 435 21.72 -10.84 -23.91
C ILE A 435 22.36 -12.00 -23.14
N LYS A 436 21.79 -13.19 -23.29
CA LYS A 436 22.33 -14.44 -22.74
C LYS A 436 23.03 -15.25 -23.80
N ALA A 437 24.29 -15.58 -23.59
CA ALA A 437 25.12 -16.42 -24.45
C ALA A 437 25.73 -17.54 -23.58
N GLY A 438 25.12 -18.73 -23.62
CA GLY A 438 25.52 -19.85 -22.77
C GLY A 438 25.49 -19.52 -21.28
N ASN A 439 26.66 -19.58 -20.63
CA ASN A 439 26.82 -19.27 -19.20
C ASN A 439 27.06 -17.78 -18.90
N SER A 440 27.15 -16.94 -19.94
CA SER A 440 27.38 -15.50 -19.80
C SER A 440 26.12 -14.71 -20.08
N THR A 441 26.00 -13.59 -19.37
CA THR A 441 24.91 -12.62 -19.58
C THR A 441 25.51 -11.23 -19.64
N VAL A 442 25.11 -10.45 -20.66
CA VAL A 442 25.42 -9.03 -20.78
C VAL A 442 24.14 -8.24 -20.59
N ASP A 443 24.16 -7.24 -19.69
CA ASP A 443 23.05 -6.33 -19.43
C ASP A 443 23.51 -4.90 -19.75
N ILE A 444 22.76 -4.18 -20.55
CA ILE A 444 23.01 -2.81 -20.95
C ILE A 444 21.82 -1.97 -20.48
N ASN A 445 22.11 -0.94 -19.69
CA ASN A 445 21.11 0.00 -19.22
C ASN A 445 21.45 1.42 -19.67
N SER A 446 20.45 2.18 -20.08
CA SER A 446 20.57 3.61 -20.39
C SER A 446 19.34 4.33 -19.86
N MET A 447 19.58 5.40 -19.13
CA MET A 447 18.53 6.29 -18.63
C MET A 447 18.85 7.72 -19.04
N VAL A 448 17.85 8.42 -19.58
CA VAL A 448 17.87 9.86 -19.85
C VAL A 448 16.68 10.49 -19.16
N ASN A 449 16.91 11.52 -18.37
CA ASN A 449 15.88 12.20 -17.60
C ASN A 449 15.96 13.72 -17.80
N TYR A 450 14.83 14.36 -18.01
CA TYR A 450 14.66 15.81 -17.98
C TYR A 450 13.51 16.17 -17.06
N SER A 451 13.76 17.09 -16.13
CA SER A 451 12.77 17.57 -15.16
C SER A 451 12.82 19.08 -14.97
N THR A 452 11.66 19.69 -14.77
CA THR A 452 11.55 21.10 -14.40
C THR A 452 10.45 21.29 -13.36
N GLN A 453 10.76 22.06 -12.31
CA GLN A 453 9.88 22.28 -11.15
C GLN A 453 9.96 23.76 -10.68
N PRO A 454 9.28 24.69 -11.34
CA PRO A 454 9.10 26.03 -10.81
C PRO A 454 8.09 26.04 -9.68
N GLN A 455 8.35 26.81 -8.63
CA GLN A 455 7.48 26.97 -7.46
C GLN A 455 7.35 28.47 -7.14
N SER A 456 6.16 28.88 -6.70
CA SER A 456 5.89 30.26 -6.30
C SER A 456 4.97 30.28 -5.08
N LEU A 457 5.49 30.67 -3.92
CA LEU A 457 4.75 30.90 -2.68
C LEU A 457 4.49 32.40 -2.51
N THR A 458 3.24 32.78 -2.37
CA THR A 458 2.81 34.17 -2.08
C THR A 458 2.14 34.17 -0.71
N ILE A 459 2.50 35.18 0.13
CA ILE A 459 2.00 35.35 1.50
C ILE A 459 1.53 36.78 1.64
N LYS A 460 0.31 37.00 2.15
CA LYS A 460 -0.28 38.31 2.40
C LYS A 460 -0.99 38.34 3.76
N PRO A 461 -0.88 39.42 4.54
CA PRO A 461 0.00 40.57 4.34
C PRO A 461 1.50 40.24 4.51
N GLY A 462 2.38 41.20 4.30
CA GLY A 462 3.83 41.07 4.53
C GLY A 462 4.12 40.79 5.99
N LEU A 463 4.86 39.72 6.27
CA LEU A 463 5.28 39.31 7.61
C LEU A 463 6.75 39.70 7.87
N PHE A 464 7.17 39.69 9.14
CA PHE A 464 8.56 39.95 9.56
C PHE A 464 9.09 41.31 9.07
N ALA A 465 8.29 42.39 9.24
CA ALA A 465 8.62 43.71 8.80
C ALA A 465 9.97 44.20 9.33
N ASP A 466 10.31 43.89 10.59
CA ASP A 466 11.60 44.26 11.20
C ASP A 466 12.80 43.64 10.48
N THR A 467 12.66 42.37 10.05
CA THR A 467 13.73 41.65 9.38
C THR A 467 13.82 41.98 7.89
N LEU A 468 12.66 42.13 7.21
CA LEU A 468 12.57 42.21 5.75
C LEU A 468 12.31 43.62 5.20
N ASN A 469 11.75 44.54 6.01
CA ASN A 469 11.34 45.88 5.57
C ASN A 469 11.68 47.01 6.55
N GLY A 470 12.67 46.86 7.45
CA GLY A 470 13.10 47.92 8.39
C GLY A 470 12.02 48.40 9.35
N GLY A 471 11.08 47.50 9.73
CA GLY A 471 9.97 47.78 10.65
C GLY A 471 8.69 48.33 9.97
N TYR A 472 8.72 48.63 8.67
CA TYR A 472 7.55 49.21 7.97
C TYR A 472 6.66 48.09 7.40
N SER A 473 5.34 48.29 7.49
CA SER A 473 4.36 47.36 6.86
C SER A 473 4.47 47.37 5.33
N TYR A 474 4.11 46.25 4.70
CA TYR A 474 4.12 46.04 3.25
C TYR A 474 3.08 45.02 2.83
N ASP A 475 2.74 44.97 1.52
CA ASP A 475 1.56 44.23 1.03
C ASP A 475 1.74 42.69 1.12
N GLY A 476 2.95 42.17 0.96
CA GLY A 476 3.16 40.73 0.99
C GLY A 476 4.58 40.27 0.65
N LEU A 477 4.76 38.93 0.67
CA LEU A 477 5.98 38.24 0.29
C LEU A 477 5.70 37.31 -0.93
N SER A 478 6.71 37.15 -1.79
CA SER A 478 6.68 36.18 -2.86
C SER A 478 8.02 35.44 -2.95
N GLN A 479 8.06 34.19 -2.55
CA GLN A 479 9.21 33.30 -2.73
C GLN A 479 9.07 32.54 -4.05
N LYS A 480 10.04 32.68 -4.95
CA LYS A 480 10.10 31.92 -6.21
C LYS A 480 11.30 31.00 -6.19
N VAL A 481 11.09 29.75 -6.52
CA VAL A 481 12.14 28.75 -6.67
C VAL A 481 11.92 28.04 -8.00
N SER A 482 12.99 27.85 -8.78
CA SER A 482 12.91 27.13 -10.06
C SER A 482 14.06 26.15 -10.16
N GLY A 483 13.75 24.90 -10.48
CA GLY A 483 14.72 23.84 -10.72
C GLY A 483 14.58 23.27 -12.12
N LYS A 484 15.73 23.02 -12.78
CA LYS A 484 15.82 22.28 -14.04
C LYS A 484 16.93 21.26 -13.90
N THR A 485 16.61 20.01 -14.19
CA THR A 485 17.55 18.88 -14.15
C THR A 485 17.59 18.20 -15.50
N PHE A 486 18.79 17.95 -15.98
CA PHE A 486 19.04 16.97 -17.05
C PHE A 486 20.03 15.95 -16.51
N SER A 487 19.71 14.66 -16.62
CA SER A 487 20.62 13.59 -16.21
C SER A 487 20.60 12.43 -17.18
N THR A 488 21.75 11.77 -17.29
CA THR A 488 21.88 10.49 -18.00
C THR A 488 22.74 9.54 -17.16
N GLU A 489 22.32 8.29 -17.07
CA GLU A 489 23.07 7.19 -16.45
C GLU A 489 23.11 6.04 -17.44
N ASN A 490 24.32 5.53 -17.72
CA ASN A 490 24.54 4.46 -18.67
C ASN A 490 25.49 3.45 -18.08
N ASP A 491 25.14 2.18 -18.15
CA ASP A 491 25.96 1.11 -17.64
C ASP A 491 25.89 -0.14 -18.51
N ILE A 492 26.96 -0.92 -18.43
CA ILE A 492 27.04 -2.25 -18.98
C ILE A 492 27.49 -3.21 -17.88
N SER A 493 26.80 -4.30 -17.74
CA SER A 493 27.22 -5.37 -16.85
C SER A 493 27.44 -6.68 -17.62
N TRP A 494 28.41 -7.43 -17.14
CA TRP A 494 28.70 -8.77 -17.62
C TRP A 494 28.67 -9.73 -16.43
N MET A 495 28.01 -10.87 -16.60
CA MET A 495 27.94 -11.94 -15.62
C MET A 495 28.35 -13.27 -16.26
N LEU A 496 29.26 -13.96 -15.59
CA LEU A 496 29.68 -15.32 -15.91
C LEU A 496 29.26 -16.27 -14.79
N ARG A 497 28.58 -17.34 -15.16
CA ARG A 497 28.20 -18.41 -14.22
C ARG A 497 29.13 -19.60 -14.36
N LEU A 498 29.78 -19.99 -13.26
CA LEU A 498 30.70 -21.12 -13.13
C LEU A 498 30.11 -22.11 -12.12
N ARG A 499 29.38 -23.13 -12.56
CA ARG A 499 28.76 -24.18 -11.72
C ARG A 499 28.08 -23.63 -10.45
N ASN A 500 28.83 -23.51 -9.35
CA ASN A 500 28.35 -23.05 -8.04
C ASN A 500 28.70 -21.57 -7.74
N PHE A 501 29.42 -20.91 -8.63
CA PHE A 501 29.84 -19.51 -8.48
C PHE A 501 29.35 -18.68 -9.66
N SER A 502 29.10 -17.41 -9.42
CA SER A 502 28.96 -16.41 -10.46
C SER A 502 29.80 -15.19 -10.16
N ILE A 503 30.38 -14.62 -11.19
CA ILE A 503 31.15 -13.37 -11.14
C ILE A 503 30.38 -12.38 -12.00
N SER A 504 30.14 -11.19 -11.48
CA SER A 504 29.52 -10.10 -12.22
C SER A 504 30.36 -8.83 -12.10
N THR A 505 30.40 -8.06 -13.17
CA THR A 505 30.96 -6.71 -13.17
C THR A 505 29.97 -5.77 -13.84
N LEU A 506 29.83 -4.57 -13.33
CA LEU A 506 28.99 -3.52 -13.87
C LEU A 506 29.79 -2.23 -13.89
N SER A 507 30.06 -1.70 -15.07
CA SER A 507 30.77 -0.45 -15.28
C SER A 507 29.85 0.58 -15.91
N GLY A 508 29.89 1.82 -15.41
CA GLY A 508 29.01 2.84 -15.93
C GLY A 508 29.44 4.27 -15.63
N PHE A 509 28.66 5.18 -16.18
CA PHE A 509 28.82 6.61 -15.92
C PHE A 509 27.46 7.30 -15.77
N GLU A 510 27.46 8.37 -14.98
CA GLU A 510 26.33 9.26 -14.78
C GLU A 510 26.78 10.71 -14.98
N VAL A 511 25.97 11.50 -15.65
CA VAL A 511 26.13 12.95 -15.71
C VAL A 511 24.80 13.59 -15.34
N LYS A 512 24.82 14.51 -14.38
CA LYS A 512 23.66 15.26 -13.94
C LYS A 512 23.99 16.75 -13.93
N ASN A 513 23.17 17.55 -14.59
CA ASN A 513 23.25 19.00 -14.61
C ASN A 513 21.97 19.56 -13.97
N ASP A 514 22.12 20.21 -12.82
CA ASP A 514 21.04 20.89 -12.10
C ASP A 514 21.24 22.40 -12.16
N ARG A 515 20.22 23.12 -12.54
CA ARG A 515 20.15 24.58 -12.39
C ARG A 515 19.04 24.93 -11.43
N THR A 516 19.38 25.54 -10.32
CA THR A 516 18.42 26.03 -9.32
C THR A 516 18.53 27.53 -9.19
N SER A 517 17.40 28.23 -9.23
CA SER A 517 17.34 29.64 -8.92
C SER A 517 16.29 29.90 -7.85
N ASN A 518 16.58 30.78 -6.92
CA ASN A 518 15.62 31.21 -5.92
C ASN A 518 15.66 32.76 -5.75
N ALA A 519 14.52 33.34 -5.43
CA ALA A 519 14.43 34.78 -5.11
C ALA A 519 13.22 35.03 -4.21
N LEU A 520 13.46 35.67 -3.08
CA LEU A 520 12.41 36.22 -2.22
C LEU A 520 12.18 37.70 -2.58
N PHE A 521 10.93 38.06 -2.81
CA PHE A 521 10.48 39.40 -3.08
C PHE A 521 9.56 39.87 -1.96
N LYS A 522 9.72 41.14 -1.53
CA LYS A 522 8.67 41.88 -0.87
C LYS A 522 7.75 42.51 -1.93
N ILE A 523 6.46 42.46 -1.70
CA ILE A 523 5.46 43.13 -2.53
C ILE A 523 5.09 44.43 -1.85
N GLN A 524 5.27 45.55 -2.55
CA GLN A 524 4.90 46.87 -2.05
C GLN A 524 4.29 47.68 -3.18
N ASN A 525 3.07 48.18 -2.98
CA ASN A 525 2.28 48.88 -4.00
C ASN A 525 2.17 48.04 -5.31
N GLY A 526 2.02 46.70 -5.19
CA GLY A 526 1.94 45.81 -6.33
C GLY A 526 3.27 45.54 -7.06
N VAL A 527 4.40 46.06 -6.60
CA VAL A 527 5.74 45.88 -7.20
C VAL A 527 6.54 44.88 -6.40
N ASN A 528 7.20 43.96 -7.09
CA ASN A 528 8.12 42.97 -6.49
C ASN A 528 9.51 43.58 -6.31
N LEU A 529 9.98 43.72 -5.08
CA LEU A 529 11.29 44.27 -4.72
C LEU A 529 12.12 43.21 -4.00
N ILE A 530 13.41 43.07 -4.29
CA ILE A 530 14.33 42.17 -3.55
C ILE A 530 14.78 42.91 -2.27
N PRO A 531 14.50 42.33 -1.07
CA PRO A 531 14.84 43.00 0.20
C PRO A 531 16.36 43.18 0.37
N ARG A 532 17.13 42.11 0.12
CA ARG A 532 18.61 42.06 0.21
C ARG A 532 19.18 41.01 -0.71
N ALA A 533 20.45 41.12 -1.11
CA ALA A 533 21.15 40.16 -1.94
C ALA A 533 21.26 38.74 -1.32
N ALA A 534 21.11 38.63 0.02
CA ALA A 534 21.09 37.33 0.72
C ALA A 534 19.85 36.48 0.45
N PHE A 535 18.82 37.02 -0.19
CA PHE A 535 17.58 36.34 -0.51
C PHE A 535 17.43 35.92 -1.98
N THR A 536 18.52 36.06 -2.77
CA THR A 536 18.51 35.66 -4.17
C THR A 536 19.77 34.91 -4.53
N ASP A 537 19.59 33.83 -5.32
CA ASP A 537 20.70 33.00 -5.76
C ASP A 537 20.36 32.23 -7.04
N THR A 538 21.42 31.92 -7.80
CA THR A 538 21.34 30.96 -8.93
C THR A 538 22.58 30.09 -8.91
N ILE A 539 22.36 28.76 -8.79
CA ILE A 539 23.41 27.76 -8.71
C ILE A 539 23.26 26.80 -9.89
N ASN A 540 24.36 26.60 -10.62
CA ASN A 540 24.50 25.52 -11.56
C ASN A 540 25.38 24.44 -10.92
N ARG A 541 24.84 23.22 -10.84
CA ARG A 541 25.53 22.06 -10.28
C ARG A 541 25.75 21.04 -11.38
N ARG A 542 26.98 20.61 -11.56
CA ARG A 542 27.33 19.50 -12.43
C ARG A 542 27.88 18.38 -11.57
N PHE A 543 27.26 17.21 -11.71
CA PHE A 543 27.71 15.98 -11.10
C PHE A 543 28.09 15.00 -12.20
N SER A 544 29.29 14.45 -12.13
CA SER A 544 29.76 13.40 -13.02
C SER A 544 30.33 12.25 -12.20
N ARG A 545 29.87 11.04 -12.46
CA ARG A 545 30.25 9.82 -11.73
C ARG A 545 30.67 8.76 -12.72
N ALA A 546 31.85 8.17 -12.54
CA ALA A 546 32.21 6.88 -13.11
C ALA A 546 32.12 5.83 -12.01
N PHE A 547 31.51 4.70 -12.28
CA PHE A 547 31.30 3.68 -11.26
C PHE A 547 31.55 2.27 -11.78
N GLU A 548 32.01 1.42 -10.85
CA GLU A 548 32.25 0.01 -11.05
C GLU A 548 31.63 -0.77 -9.89
N ASN A 549 30.98 -1.89 -10.18
CA ASN A 549 30.50 -2.84 -9.18
C ASN A 549 31.02 -4.23 -9.55
N VAL A 550 31.76 -4.86 -8.64
CA VAL A 550 32.21 -6.25 -8.78
C VAL A 550 31.42 -7.11 -7.81
N GLY A 551 30.67 -8.07 -8.36
CA GLY A 551 29.86 -9.01 -7.61
C GLY A 551 30.39 -10.43 -7.69
N LEU A 552 30.43 -11.12 -6.54
CA LEU A 552 30.72 -12.54 -6.40
C LEU A 552 29.51 -13.21 -5.74
N ALA A 553 28.94 -14.23 -6.35
CA ALA A 553 27.88 -15.01 -5.71
C ALA A 553 28.20 -16.50 -5.75
N PHE A 554 27.77 -17.23 -4.73
CA PHE A 554 27.89 -18.67 -4.66
C PHE A 554 26.56 -19.32 -4.27
N GLU A 555 26.36 -20.54 -4.78
CA GLU A 555 25.22 -21.39 -4.45
C GLU A 555 25.71 -22.82 -4.27
N SER A 556 25.59 -23.37 -3.06
CA SER A 556 26.04 -24.74 -2.75
C SER A 556 25.11 -25.37 -1.71
N GLY A 557 24.36 -26.39 -2.11
CA GLY A 557 23.41 -27.05 -1.24
C GLY A 557 22.37 -26.08 -0.67
N ASN A 558 22.35 -25.93 0.65
CA ASN A 558 21.44 -25.04 1.38
C ASN A 558 21.99 -23.60 1.52
N TRP A 559 23.19 -23.31 1.05
CA TRP A 559 23.82 -22.01 1.16
C TRP A 559 23.71 -21.22 -0.15
N ASN A 560 23.38 -19.96 -0.04
CA ASN A 560 23.44 -18.97 -1.11
C ASN A 560 24.01 -17.68 -0.55
N GLY A 561 25.02 -17.12 -1.22
CA GLY A 561 25.66 -15.91 -0.76
C GLY A 561 26.09 -15.01 -1.88
N SER A 562 26.16 -13.70 -1.62
CA SER A 562 26.70 -12.70 -2.53
C SER A 562 27.55 -11.70 -1.79
N PHE A 563 28.65 -11.28 -2.42
CA PHE A 563 29.47 -10.15 -2.01
C PHE A 563 29.55 -9.18 -3.18
N ASP A 564 29.19 -7.93 -2.94
CA ASP A 564 29.20 -6.84 -3.91
C ASP A 564 30.13 -5.74 -3.43
N LEU A 565 31.08 -5.31 -4.26
CA LEU A 565 31.96 -4.18 -4.02
C LEU A 565 31.64 -3.08 -5.03
N LYS A 566 30.94 -2.03 -4.57
CA LYS A 566 30.66 -0.86 -5.38
C LYS A 566 31.73 0.19 -5.17
N SER A 567 32.30 0.69 -6.25
CA SER A 567 33.25 1.81 -6.23
C SER A 567 32.78 2.89 -7.19
N SER A 568 33.00 4.16 -6.84
CA SER A 568 32.71 5.27 -7.73
C SER A 568 33.69 6.42 -7.55
N TYR A 569 34.08 7.01 -8.68
CA TYR A 569 34.80 8.29 -8.73
C TYR A 569 33.82 9.37 -9.12
N ASN A 570 33.66 10.37 -8.25
CA ASN A 570 32.66 11.42 -8.35
C ASN A 570 33.37 12.78 -8.49
N TYR A 571 33.02 13.51 -9.54
CA TYR A 571 33.40 14.90 -9.78
C TYR A 571 32.18 15.80 -9.65
N ILE A 572 32.28 16.78 -8.77
CA ILE A 572 31.19 17.71 -8.45
C ILE A 572 31.67 19.11 -8.69
N GLU A 573 30.91 19.88 -9.46
CA GLU A 573 31.20 21.27 -9.76
C GLU A 573 29.95 22.12 -9.45
N ASN A 574 30.12 23.13 -8.60
CA ASN A 574 29.10 24.09 -8.26
C ASN A 574 29.54 25.50 -8.70
N THR A 575 28.77 26.11 -9.57
CA THR A 575 28.99 27.49 -10.02
C THR A 575 27.90 28.39 -9.45
N GLU A 576 28.29 29.27 -8.56
CA GLU A 576 27.44 30.26 -7.92
C GLU A 576 28.06 31.66 -8.05
N LYS A 577 27.33 32.68 -8.56
CA LYS A 577 27.79 34.06 -8.71
C LYS A 577 29.17 34.16 -9.36
N ARG A 578 29.48 33.31 -10.38
CA ARG A 578 30.77 33.17 -11.08
C ARG A 578 31.92 32.59 -10.21
N VAL A 579 31.62 32.08 -9.01
CA VAL A 579 32.60 31.31 -8.20
C VAL A 579 32.39 29.83 -8.45
N ASN A 580 33.43 29.16 -8.89
CA ASN A 580 33.42 27.70 -9.08
C ASN A 580 34.04 27.02 -7.85
N ARG A 581 33.30 26.05 -7.34
CA ARG A 581 33.78 25.09 -6.33
C ARG A 581 33.73 23.72 -6.92
N ASN A 582 34.78 22.95 -6.78
CA ASN A 582 34.81 21.57 -7.26
C ASN A 582 35.36 20.63 -6.18
N ASP A 583 34.83 19.39 -6.19
CA ASP A 583 35.27 18.31 -5.29
C ASP A 583 35.42 17.01 -6.08
N ARG A 584 36.34 16.17 -5.61
CA ARG A 584 36.56 14.84 -6.19
C ARG A 584 36.54 13.81 -5.07
N LEU A 585 35.65 12.83 -5.20
CA LEU A 585 35.40 11.86 -4.14
C LEU A 585 35.48 10.43 -4.69
N LEU A 586 36.30 9.60 -4.07
CA LEU A 586 36.32 8.16 -4.30
C LEU A 586 35.48 7.49 -3.20
N LEU A 587 34.46 6.78 -3.59
CA LEU A 587 33.58 6.04 -2.69
C LEU A 587 33.76 4.54 -2.92
N ILE A 588 33.74 3.75 -1.81
CA ILE A 588 33.85 2.30 -1.83
C ILE A 588 32.81 1.76 -0.85
N ASP A 589 31.83 1.04 -1.37
CA ASP A 589 30.65 0.58 -0.61
C ASP A 589 30.49 -0.94 -0.75
N PRO A 590 31.01 -1.75 0.21
CA PRO A 590 30.84 -3.20 0.22
C PRO A 590 29.44 -3.61 0.73
N ALA A 591 28.93 -4.72 0.20
CA ALA A 591 27.74 -5.40 0.69
C ALA A 591 27.94 -6.91 0.68
N LEU A 592 27.46 -7.58 1.73
CA LEU A 592 27.49 -9.04 1.88
C LEU A 592 26.05 -9.53 2.19
N THR A 593 25.58 -10.53 1.47
CA THR A 593 24.33 -11.24 1.80
C THR A 593 24.61 -12.73 1.86
N VAL A 594 24.18 -13.37 2.94
CA VAL A 594 24.24 -14.83 3.10
C VAL A 594 22.87 -15.36 3.44
N ARG A 595 22.42 -16.34 2.69
CA ARG A 595 21.14 -17.05 2.87
C ARG A 595 21.41 -18.52 3.15
N TYR A 596 20.74 -19.05 4.17
CA TYR A 596 20.80 -20.45 4.54
C TYR A 596 19.38 -21.04 4.66
N THR A 597 19.09 -22.05 3.86
CA THR A 597 17.83 -22.80 3.89
C THR A 597 17.99 -23.99 4.83
N ILE A 598 17.43 -23.91 6.04
CA ILE A 598 17.52 -25.00 7.05
C ILE A 598 16.79 -26.24 6.54
N ASN A 599 15.58 -26.06 6.03
CA ASN A 599 14.74 -27.13 5.47
C ASN A 599 13.73 -26.51 4.48
N ALA A 600 12.79 -27.32 3.97
CA ALA A 600 11.74 -26.85 3.04
C ALA A 600 10.84 -25.73 3.57
N TYR A 601 10.87 -25.46 4.87
CA TYR A 601 9.98 -24.50 5.54
C TYR A 601 10.70 -23.26 6.07
N VAL A 602 12.00 -23.36 6.37
CA VAL A 602 12.76 -22.33 7.13
C VAL A 602 13.93 -21.83 6.33
N GLU A 603 14.01 -20.53 6.15
CA GLU A 603 15.09 -19.82 5.50
C GLU A 603 15.59 -18.66 6.36
N ASN A 604 16.90 -18.52 6.50
CA ASN A 604 17.57 -17.39 7.14
C ASN A 604 18.29 -16.55 6.10
N THR A 605 18.32 -15.23 6.30
CA THR A 605 19.11 -14.30 5.50
C THR A 605 19.81 -13.30 6.41
N LEU A 606 21.10 -13.12 6.23
CA LEU A 606 21.91 -12.05 6.84
C LEU A 606 22.45 -11.16 5.74
N SER A 607 22.20 -9.85 5.85
CA SER A 607 22.74 -8.85 4.93
C SER A 607 23.47 -7.76 5.70
N LEU A 608 24.71 -7.49 5.31
CA LEU A 608 25.56 -6.43 5.84
C LEU A 608 25.90 -5.47 4.69
N SER A 609 25.79 -4.17 4.90
CA SER A 609 26.06 -3.20 3.84
C SER A 609 26.63 -1.90 4.37
N ARG A 610 27.46 -1.28 3.54
CA ARG A 610 27.82 0.12 3.62
C ARG A 610 27.31 0.82 2.35
N SER A 611 26.78 2.03 2.50
CA SER A 611 26.46 2.89 1.36
C SER A 611 26.79 4.34 1.68
N THR A 612 27.38 5.03 0.70
CA THR A 612 27.76 6.43 0.84
C THR A 612 26.97 7.25 -0.19
N SER A 613 26.24 8.26 0.27
CA SER A 613 25.57 9.23 -0.59
C SER A 613 26.22 10.60 -0.44
N ILE A 614 26.22 11.36 -1.53
CA ILE A 614 26.78 12.71 -1.57
C ILE A 614 25.62 13.70 -1.48
N ILE A 615 25.72 14.63 -0.52
CA ILE A 615 24.82 15.77 -0.44
C ILE A 615 25.47 16.97 -1.12
N ASN A 616 24.78 17.52 -2.10
CA ASN A 616 25.18 18.70 -2.83
C ASN A 616 23.98 19.66 -3.00
N ASN A 617 23.26 19.93 -1.90
CA ASN A 617 22.04 20.76 -1.90
C ASN A 617 22.30 22.17 -1.35
N GLY A 618 23.57 22.55 -1.11
CA GLY A 618 23.94 23.85 -0.55
C GLY A 618 23.37 25.00 -1.37
N ASN A 619 22.89 26.02 -0.67
CA ASN A 619 22.33 27.26 -1.21
C ASN A 619 22.83 28.41 -0.36
N SER A 620 23.47 29.42 -0.94
CA SER A 620 24.03 30.52 -0.17
C SER A 620 23.01 31.54 0.29
N SER A 621 21.78 31.46 -0.21
CA SER A 621 20.72 32.38 0.11
C SER A 621 19.69 31.79 1.05
N TYR A 622 18.97 32.67 1.74
CA TYR A 622 17.79 32.30 2.51
C TYR A 622 16.62 31.96 1.59
N VAL A 623 15.87 30.91 1.93
CA VAL A 623 14.63 30.49 1.26
C VAL A 623 13.50 30.44 2.29
N LEU A 624 12.44 31.21 2.09
CA LEU A 624 11.22 31.11 2.89
C LEU A 624 10.41 29.93 2.39
N VAL A 625 10.46 28.78 3.11
CA VAL A 625 9.84 27.54 2.67
C VAL A 625 8.34 27.49 2.96
N ASP A 626 7.90 28.16 4.01
CA ASP A 626 6.50 28.44 4.33
C ASP A 626 6.36 29.82 4.99
N TYR A 627 5.19 30.16 5.53
CA TYR A 627 4.94 31.50 6.03
C TYR A 627 5.81 31.88 7.23
N ARG A 628 6.41 30.95 7.95
CA ARG A 628 7.20 31.19 9.17
C ARG A 628 8.57 30.51 9.21
N ASP A 629 8.92 29.73 8.19
CA ASP A 629 10.13 28.90 8.20
C ASP A 629 11.13 29.38 7.14
N LEU A 630 12.25 29.93 7.60
CA LEU A 630 13.32 30.47 6.78
C LEU A 630 14.53 29.54 6.83
N VAL A 631 14.93 29.00 5.69
CA VAL A 631 16.02 28.01 5.58
C VAL A 631 17.25 28.65 4.96
N ASN A 632 18.39 28.45 5.61
CA ASN A 632 19.69 28.78 5.07
C ASN A 632 20.57 27.53 5.05
N ASN A 633 20.80 26.98 3.86
CA ASN A 633 21.61 25.80 3.65
C ASN A 633 22.96 26.17 3.00
N LYS A 634 23.84 26.82 3.75
CA LYS A 634 25.22 27.14 3.29
C LYS A 634 26.16 25.93 3.28
N GLN A 635 25.63 24.72 3.36
CA GLN A 635 26.41 23.53 3.50
C GLN A 635 27.40 23.34 2.34
N ALA A 636 28.62 22.96 2.68
CA ALA A 636 29.59 22.41 1.74
C ALA A 636 29.10 21.03 1.24
N ILE A 637 29.68 20.56 0.16
CA ILE A 637 29.48 19.16 -0.29
C ILE A 637 29.86 18.23 0.86
N ASP A 638 28.98 17.30 1.21
CA ASP A 638 29.18 16.37 2.31
C ASP A 638 28.80 14.93 1.93
N GLN A 639 29.26 13.98 2.74
CA GLN A 639 28.99 12.56 2.58
C GLN A 639 28.11 12.05 3.72
N ILE A 640 27.03 11.36 3.38
CA ILE A 640 26.28 10.55 4.34
C ILE A 640 26.73 9.10 4.19
N LYS A 641 27.32 8.55 5.26
CA LYS A 641 27.78 7.17 5.34
C LYS A 641 26.75 6.35 6.11
N ASN A 642 26.12 5.37 5.45
CA ASN A 642 25.17 4.46 6.06
C ASN A 642 25.82 3.08 6.22
N TYR A 643 25.69 2.52 7.41
CA TYR A 643 26.04 1.15 7.75
C TYR A 643 24.76 0.41 8.11
N GLY A 644 24.49 -0.72 7.46
CA GLY A 644 23.28 -1.49 7.66
C GLY A 644 23.58 -2.96 7.95
N ALA A 645 22.82 -3.54 8.89
CA ALA A 645 22.77 -4.98 9.13
C ALA A 645 21.29 -5.40 9.18
N VAL A 646 20.93 -6.41 8.40
CA VAL A 646 19.57 -6.97 8.37
C VAL A 646 19.66 -8.48 8.56
N TYR A 647 18.93 -9.02 9.54
CA TYR A 647 18.71 -10.45 9.70
C TYR A 647 17.22 -10.74 9.47
N ALA A 648 16.92 -11.72 8.63
CA ALA A 648 15.57 -12.16 8.34
C ALA A 648 15.45 -13.67 8.49
N LEU A 649 14.45 -14.12 9.25
CA LEU A 649 14.03 -15.52 9.40
C LEU A 649 12.64 -15.68 8.81
N ASN A 650 12.49 -16.55 7.81
CA ASN A 650 11.23 -16.83 7.15
C ASN A 650 10.82 -18.29 7.41
N TYR A 651 9.58 -18.48 7.85
CA TYR A 651 8.93 -19.78 7.95
C TYR A 651 7.73 -19.84 7.00
N ARG A 652 7.65 -20.89 6.18
CA ARG A 652 6.58 -21.08 5.20
C ARG A 652 6.13 -22.54 5.15
N ASN A 653 4.98 -22.85 5.71
CA ASN A 653 4.35 -24.17 5.60
C ASN A 653 3.00 -24.04 4.86
N ILE A 654 3.03 -24.28 3.56
CA ILE A 654 1.86 -24.13 2.67
C ILE A 654 0.75 -25.12 3.05
N VAL A 655 1.11 -26.35 3.40
CA VAL A 655 0.14 -27.43 3.71
C VAL A 655 -0.66 -27.11 4.97
N LYS A 656 0.00 -26.50 5.98
CA LYS A 656 -0.65 -26.09 7.23
C LYS A 656 -1.20 -24.66 7.17
N GLY A 657 -1.01 -23.93 6.05
CA GLY A 657 -1.43 -22.54 5.92
C GLY A 657 -0.74 -21.60 6.91
N ILE A 658 0.51 -21.90 7.34
CA ILE A 658 1.26 -21.12 8.33
C ILE A 658 2.41 -20.39 7.65
N PHE A 659 2.46 -19.08 7.83
CA PHE A 659 3.54 -18.22 7.38
C PHE A 659 3.98 -17.32 8.53
N ALA A 660 5.29 -17.18 8.73
CA ALA A 660 5.84 -16.27 9.74
C ALA A 660 7.17 -15.71 9.25
N ASN A 661 7.44 -14.46 9.60
CA ASN A 661 8.74 -13.85 9.41
C ASN A 661 9.15 -13.05 10.65
N PHE A 662 10.45 -13.06 10.91
CA PHE A 662 11.09 -12.27 11.96
C PHE A 662 12.26 -11.52 11.33
N ASP A 663 12.29 -10.20 11.47
CA ASP A 663 13.34 -9.35 10.92
C ASP A 663 13.97 -8.50 12.03
N LEU A 664 15.30 -8.39 12.00
CA LEU A 664 16.07 -7.44 12.79
C LEU A 664 16.80 -6.50 11.83
N LEU A 665 16.74 -5.21 12.10
CA LEU A 665 17.39 -4.15 11.35
C LEU A 665 18.25 -3.31 12.28
N TYR A 666 19.50 -3.10 11.91
CA TYR A 666 20.35 -2.07 12.49
C TYR A 666 20.83 -1.13 11.38
N ARG A 667 20.75 0.16 11.62
CA ARG A 667 21.29 1.20 10.74
C ARG A 667 22.05 2.24 11.56
N SER A 668 23.24 2.60 11.10
CA SER A 668 23.98 3.76 11.59
C SER A 668 24.27 4.70 10.44
N THR A 669 23.94 5.96 10.61
CA THR A 669 24.15 7.03 9.61
C THR A 669 25.10 8.07 10.19
N ALA A 670 26.19 8.37 9.49
CA ALA A 670 27.15 9.39 9.88
C ALA A 670 27.24 10.47 8.81
N ASN A 671 27.25 11.73 9.24
CA ASN A 671 27.43 12.94 8.42
C ASN A 671 28.19 14.00 9.19
N ASN A 672 28.55 15.15 8.57
CA ASN A 672 29.32 16.21 9.20
C ASN A 672 28.49 17.50 9.37
N PHE A 673 27.17 17.39 9.52
CA PHE A 673 26.33 18.55 9.76
C PHE A 673 25.14 18.22 10.67
N LEU A 674 24.65 19.27 11.34
CA LEU A 674 23.33 19.29 12.00
C LEU A 674 22.55 20.52 11.53
N VAL A 675 21.24 20.46 11.68
CA VAL A 675 20.34 21.60 11.48
C VAL A 675 20.10 22.26 12.83
N ASP A 676 20.42 23.55 12.94
CA ASP A 676 20.13 24.36 14.12
C ASP A 676 18.83 25.12 13.92
N TYR A 677 17.90 24.93 14.84
CA TYR A 677 16.60 25.59 14.86
C TYR A 677 16.64 26.80 15.78
N LEU A 678 16.56 27.99 15.17
CA LEU A 678 16.54 29.25 15.89
C LEU A 678 15.12 29.84 15.86
N TYR A 679 14.53 30.05 17.01
CA TYR A 679 13.16 30.55 17.16
C TYR A 679 13.22 32.04 17.56
N ALA A 680 12.53 32.91 16.79
CA ALA A 680 12.36 34.34 17.07
C ALA A 680 10.85 34.67 16.93
N GLY A 681 10.11 34.54 18.03
CA GLY A 681 8.63 34.60 18.00
C GLY A 681 8.06 33.51 17.15
N ILE A 682 7.27 33.84 16.11
CA ILE A 682 6.70 32.88 15.17
C ILE A 682 7.69 32.45 14.06
N LEU A 683 8.79 33.21 13.85
CA LEU A 683 9.78 32.91 12.82
C LEU A 683 10.71 31.80 13.29
N THR A 684 10.81 30.72 12.53
CA THR A 684 11.81 29.68 12.68
C THR A 684 12.87 29.84 11.61
N THR A 685 14.15 29.91 12.01
CA THR A 685 15.28 29.92 11.08
C THR A 685 16.03 28.60 11.22
N ARG A 686 16.16 27.87 10.12
CA ARG A 686 16.93 26.62 10.05
C ARG A 686 18.29 26.88 9.40
N ASN A 687 19.36 26.74 10.17
CA ASN A 687 20.74 26.89 9.70
C ASN A 687 21.43 25.53 9.66
N PHE A 688 22.04 25.18 8.54
CA PHE A 688 22.91 24.02 8.46
C PHE A 688 24.30 24.36 9.02
N THR A 689 24.69 23.68 10.09
CA THR A 689 25.92 23.92 10.83
C THR A 689 26.85 22.72 10.69
N ALA A 690 28.12 22.96 10.41
CA ALA A 690 29.13 21.91 10.36
C ALA A 690 29.31 21.29 11.75
N PHE A 691 28.94 20.02 11.89
CA PHE A 691 28.99 19.29 13.16
C PHE A 691 29.06 17.77 12.88
N PRO A 692 30.08 17.04 13.38
CA PRO A 692 30.12 15.61 13.24
C PRO A 692 28.90 14.97 13.90
N ASN A 693 28.09 14.28 13.14
CA ASN A 693 26.83 13.70 13.61
C ASN A 693 26.73 12.22 13.28
N ARG A 694 26.19 11.47 14.21
CA ARG A 694 25.86 10.05 14.02
C ARG A 694 24.46 9.78 14.57
N THR A 695 23.65 9.14 13.75
CA THR A 695 22.33 8.64 14.16
C THR A 695 22.31 7.13 14.09
N GLU A 696 21.57 6.49 14.98
CA GLU A 696 21.42 5.04 15.04
C GLU A 696 19.95 4.65 15.07
N SER A 697 19.62 3.60 14.34
CA SER A 697 18.27 3.04 14.33
C SER A 697 18.35 1.53 14.49
N PHE A 698 17.56 0.98 15.41
CA PHE A 698 17.37 -0.44 15.59
C PHE A 698 15.88 -0.76 15.38
N GLY A 699 15.59 -1.79 14.60
CA GLY A 699 14.24 -2.27 14.33
C GLY A 699 14.12 -3.77 14.57
N ALA A 700 12.99 -4.20 15.12
CA ALA A 700 12.62 -5.61 15.21
C ALA A 700 11.17 -5.76 14.74
N SER A 701 10.91 -6.73 13.87
CA SER A 701 9.55 -7.04 13.43
C SER A 701 9.27 -8.54 13.48
N LEU A 702 8.07 -8.90 13.91
CA LEU A 702 7.55 -10.26 13.90
C LEU A 702 6.17 -10.22 13.25
N ASN A 703 5.99 -10.99 12.20
CA ASN A 703 4.70 -11.12 11.54
C ASN A 703 4.36 -12.60 11.37
N GLY A 704 3.10 -12.95 11.57
CA GLY A 704 2.60 -14.30 11.40
C GLY A 704 1.22 -14.32 10.78
N SER A 705 0.95 -15.32 9.96
CA SER A 705 -0.39 -15.60 9.47
C SER A 705 -0.68 -17.09 9.52
N LYS A 706 -1.93 -17.43 9.83
CA LYS A 706 -2.42 -18.80 9.83
C LYS A 706 -3.83 -18.84 9.24
N TYR A 707 -4.05 -19.71 8.29
CA TYR A 707 -5.37 -20.06 7.83
C TYR A 707 -5.80 -21.38 8.49
N GLU A 708 -6.98 -21.38 9.12
CA GLU A 708 -7.59 -22.55 9.73
C GLU A 708 -8.82 -22.96 8.91
N ASP A 709 -8.72 -24.08 8.18
CA ASP A 709 -9.73 -24.52 7.22
C ASP A 709 -11.04 -24.96 7.90
N VAL A 710 -10.95 -25.56 9.09
CA VAL A 710 -12.14 -26.04 9.86
C VAL A 710 -13.07 -24.90 10.20
N ILE A 711 -12.52 -23.76 10.61
CA ILE A 711 -13.29 -22.56 10.98
C ILE A 711 -13.24 -21.49 9.90
N LYS A 712 -12.68 -21.77 8.71
CA LYS A 712 -12.56 -20.86 7.56
C LYS A 712 -12.10 -19.46 7.96
N THR A 713 -11.05 -19.39 8.81
CA THR A 713 -10.58 -18.16 9.43
C THR A 713 -9.11 -17.95 9.13
N ASN A 714 -8.80 -16.74 8.66
CA ASN A 714 -7.43 -16.26 8.50
C ASN A 714 -7.07 -15.34 9.66
N PHE A 715 -5.98 -15.64 10.35
CA PHE A 715 -5.41 -14.85 11.43
C PHE A 715 -4.12 -14.24 10.95
N ASN A 716 -3.97 -12.92 11.08
CA ASN A 716 -2.72 -12.21 10.87
C ASN A 716 -2.39 -11.41 12.13
N ILE A 717 -1.14 -11.49 12.57
CA ILE A 717 -0.62 -10.72 13.69
C ILE A 717 0.76 -10.18 13.32
N GLY A 718 1.04 -8.95 13.69
CA GLY A 718 2.36 -8.36 13.55
C GLY A 718 2.71 -7.50 14.76
N ALA A 719 3.98 -7.51 15.13
CA ALA A 719 4.56 -6.67 16.17
C ALA A 719 5.83 -6.02 15.64
N ASN A 720 5.98 -4.71 15.84
CA ASN A 720 7.15 -3.96 15.43
C ASN A 720 7.67 -3.12 16.60
N TYR A 721 8.98 -3.05 16.71
CA TYR A 721 9.72 -2.17 17.59
C TYR A 721 10.72 -1.37 16.79
N THR A 722 10.82 -0.07 17.04
CA THR A 722 11.85 0.79 16.45
C THR A 722 12.43 1.69 17.53
N LEU A 723 13.76 1.73 17.63
CA LEU A 723 14.53 2.63 18.47
C LEU A 723 15.37 3.51 17.57
N ASN A 724 15.25 4.84 17.70
CA ASN A 724 16.09 5.82 17.03
C ASN A 724 16.85 6.65 18.06
N ARG A 725 18.15 6.82 17.83
CA ARG A 725 19.02 7.74 18.57
C ARG A 725 19.51 8.80 17.61
N LEU A 726 19.20 10.04 17.88
CA LEU A 726 19.56 11.17 17.01
C LEU A 726 20.00 12.39 17.85
N ASN A 727 20.69 13.29 17.20
CA ASN A 727 21.12 14.56 17.79
C ASN A 727 20.36 15.70 17.12
N GLU A 728 19.94 16.66 17.91
CA GLU A 728 19.30 17.90 17.45
C GLU A 728 20.02 19.11 18.00
N LEU A 729 20.13 20.18 17.20
CA LEU A 729 20.64 21.47 17.60
C LEU A 729 19.47 22.45 17.65
N GLN A 730 19.27 23.12 18.79
CA GLN A 730 18.23 24.10 19.00
C GLN A 730 18.78 25.28 19.80
N GLN A 731 18.61 26.49 19.29
CA GLN A 731 19.18 27.70 19.91
C GLN A 731 20.68 27.55 20.23
N ASN A 732 21.45 26.97 19.29
CA ASN A 732 22.87 26.62 19.44
C ASN A 732 23.20 25.61 20.55
N LYS A 733 22.20 24.93 21.12
CA LYS A 733 22.38 23.90 22.15
C LYS A 733 22.13 22.50 21.56
N LEU A 734 23.00 21.53 21.89
CA LEU A 734 22.90 20.15 21.43
C LEU A 734 22.02 19.33 22.38
N TYR A 735 21.08 18.58 21.83
CA TYR A 735 20.23 17.64 22.52
C TYR A 735 20.39 16.25 21.95
N HIS A 736 20.43 15.24 22.82
CA HIS A 736 20.38 13.83 22.45
C HIS A 736 18.95 13.32 22.57
N VAL A 737 18.39 12.83 21.49
CA VAL A 737 17.00 12.37 21.41
C VAL A 737 16.97 10.85 21.25
N ILE A 738 16.17 10.18 22.06
CA ILE A 738 15.84 8.77 21.93
C ILE A 738 14.35 8.65 21.66
N ALA A 739 14.01 8.12 20.49
CA ALA A 739 12.62 7.87 20.08
C ALA A 739 12.37 6.38 19.93
N GLU A 740 11.40 5.86 20.67
CA GLU A 740 10.98 4.46 20.63
C GLU A 740 9.54 4.34 20.16
N VAL A 741 9.31 3.42 19.25
CA VAL A 741 7.98 3.12 18.72
C VAL A 741 7.71 1.63 18.85
N TYR A 742 6.62 1.29 19.51
CA TYR A 742 6.07 -0.06 19.62
C TYR A 742 4.76 -0.10 18.84
N SER A 743 4.56 -1.10 18.04
CA SER A 743 3.27 -1.29 17.38
C SER A 743 2.89 -2.76 17.29
N VAL A 744 1.61 -3.04 17.53
CA VAL A 744 1.01 -4.36 17.34
C VAL A 744 -0.22 -4.20 16.45
N HIS A 745 -0.31 -5.02 15.42
CA HIS A 745 -1.47 -5.07 14.55
C HIS A 745 -2.02 -6.49 14.46
N THR A 746 -3.34 -6.59 14.39
CA THR A 746 -4.05 -7.87 14.26
C THR A 746 -5.14 -7.73 13.22
N SER A 747 -5.26 -8.73 12.35
CA SER A 747 -6.35 -8.83 11.38
C SER A 747 -6.91 -10.24 11.41
N ILE A 748 -8.22 -10.35 11.61
CA ILE A 748 -8.95 -11.61 11.62
C ILE A 748 -10.06 -11.53 10.57
N THR A 749 -10.05 -12.46 9.63
CA THR A 749 -11.10 -12.59 8.63
C THR A 749 -11.70 -13.99 8.73
N SER A 750 -12.97 -14.07 9.07
CA SER A 750 -13.67 -15.33 9.36
C SER A 750 -14.95 -15.46 8.56
N SER A 751 -15.19 -16.64 8.02
CA SER A 751 -16.41 -17.05 7.35
C SER A 751 -16.88 -18.41 7.88
N VAL A 752 -16.83 -18.60 9.21
CA VAL A 752 -17.25 -19.82 9.91
C VAL A 752 -18.69 -20.19 9.59
N LEU A 753 -19.57 -19.19 9.53
CA LEU A 753 -20.97 -19.39 9.15
C LEU A 753 -21.13 -19.03 7.68
N PRO A 754 -21.88 -19.84 6.88
CA PRO A 754 -22.07 -19.58 5.45
C PRO A 754 -22.72 -18.23 5.15
N ASN A 755 -23.49 -17.69 6.12
CA ASN A 755 -24.23 -16.43 5.99
C ASN A 755 -23.62 -15.26 6.78
N LEU A 756 -22.45 -15.43 7.40
CA LEU A 756 -21.79 -14.39 8.19
C LEU A 756 -20.30 -14.34 7.88
N SER A 757 -19.83 -13.16 7.45
CA SER A 757 -18.41 -12.84 7.37
C SER A 757 -18.06 -11.78 8.41
N VAL A 758 -16.97 -12.01 9.16
CA VAL A 758 -16.47 -11.13 10.21
C VAL A 758 -15.07 -10.69 9.83
N ILE A 759 -14.84 -9.39 9.82
CA ILE A 759 -13.51 -8.80 9.60
C ILE A 759 -13.21 -7.90 10.80
N TYR A 760 -12.17 -8.25 11.54
CA TYR A 760 -11.68 -7.45 12.66
C TYR A 760 -10.25 -7.02 12.40
N ASN A 761 -9.97 -5.72 12.49
CA ASN A 761 -8.64 -5.14 12.40
C ASN A 761 -8.38 -4.29 13.64
N SER A 762 -7.19 -4.45 14.23
CA SER A 762 -6.75 -3.66 15.37
C SER A 762 -5.29 -3.23 15.17
N SER A 763 -4.97 -2.02 15.60
CA SER A 763 -3.61 -1.51 15.66
C SER A 763 -3.43 -0.72 16.93
N LEU A 764 -2.44 -1.09 17.74
CA LEU A 764 -2.01 -0.37 18.93
C LEU A 764 -0.58 0.12 18.68
N SER A 765 -0.34 1.42 18.85
CA SER A 765 0.99 2.02 18.73
C SER A 765 1.30 2.84 19.97
N ALA A 766 2.53 2.73 20.47
CA ALA A 766 3.03 3.51 21.60
C ALA A 766 4.32 4.24 21.18
N PHE A 767 4.37 5.53 21.44
CA PHE A 767 5.47 6.42 21.11
C PHE A 767 6.07 6.96 22.40
N TYR A 768 7.37 6.77 22.57
CA TYR A 768 8.14 7.26 23.69
C TYR A 768 9.29 8.12 23.16
N ASN A 769 9.35 9.37 23.58
CA ASN A 769 10.46 10.27 23.29
C ASN A 769 11.13 10.66 24.59
N SER A 770 12.44 10.64 24.62
CA SER A 770 13.22 11.13 25.76
C SER A 770 14.34 12.05 25.26
N TYR A 771 14.57 13.11 26.01
CA TYR A 771 15.62 14.09 25.81
C TYR A 771 16.66 13.94 26.89
N ASP A 772 17.93 14.01 26.49
CA ASP A 772 19.03 14.17 27.44
C ASP A 772 19.58 15.61 27.29
N ASP A 773 19.41 16.40 28.34
CA ASP A 773 19.95 17.73 28.51
C ASP A 773 21.04 17.67 29.59
N GLU A 774 22.32 17.53 29.19
CA GLU A 774 23.49 17.46 30.07
C GLU A 774 23.36 16.43 31.22
N GLY A 775 22.80 15.25 30.92
CA GLY A 775 22.57 14.19 31.91
C GLY A 775 21.24 14.30 32.67
N LYS A 776 20.44 15.33 32.41
CA LYS A 776 19.07 15.43 32.93
C LYS A 776 18.09 14.85 31.93
N LYS A 777 17.66 13.64 32.16
CA LYS A 777 16.69 12.99 31.29
C LYS A 777 15.29 13.58 31.50
N LEU A 778 14.81 14.34 30.54
CA LEU A 778 13.41 14.77 30.47
C LEU A 778 12.61 13.64 29.81
N ILE A 779 11.85 12.92 30.60
CA ILE A 779 10.97 11.84 30.09
C ILE A 779 9.62 12.48 29.77
N GLU A 780 9.26 12.46 28.51
CA GLU A 780 7.91 12.83 28.09
C GLU A 780 6.96 11.63 28.22
N ASN A 781 5.70 11.93 28.50
CA ASN A 781 4.70 10.88 28.66
C ASN A 781 4.44 10.16 27.33
N PRO A 782 4.27 8.83 27.35
CA PRO A 782 3.99 8.08 26.13
C PRO A 782 2.64 8.48 25.53
N ILE A 783 2.61 8.52 24.20
CA ILE A 783 1.36 8.63 23.43
C ILE A 783 0.99 7.24 22.97
N LEU A 784 -0.20 6.78 23.35
CA LEU A 784 -0.75 5.51 22.86
C LEU A 784 -1.90 5.78 21.90
N TYR A 785 -1.80 5.20 20.70
CA TYR A 785 -2.87 5.20 19.72
C TYR A 785 -3.46 3.82 19.57
N LEU A 786 -4.78 3.72 19.76
CA LEU A 786 -5.54 2.50 19.51
C LEU A 786 -6.53 2.76 18.36
N LYS A 787 -6.42 1.93 17.34
CA LYS A 787 -7.40 1.88 16.24
C LYS A 787 -7.99 0.48 16.20
N GLN A 788 -9.31 0.37 16.21
CA GLN A 788 -10.02 -0.90 16.03
C GLN A 788 -11.14 -0.71 15.02
N ASN A 789 -11.34 -1.71 14.19
CA ASN A 789 -12.43 -1.75 13.22
C ASN A 789 -13.01 -3.16 13.17
N LEU A 790 -14.31 -3.26 13.41
CA LEU A 790 -15.09 -4.48 13.26
C LEU A 790 -16.09 -4.29 12.12
N THR A 791 -16.02 -5.14 11.11
CA THR A 791 -16.99 -5.19 10.01
C THR A 791 -17.71 -6.54 10.03
N LEU A 792 -19.02 -6.50 10.07
CA LEU A 792 -19.90 -7.65 10.00
C LEU A 792 -20.67 -7.62 8.67
N LYS A 793 -20.61 -8.72 7.92
CA LYS A 793 -21.38 -8.88 6.68
C LYS A 793 -22.32 -10.08 6.87
N LEU A 794 -23.63 -9.80 6.90
CA LEU A 794 -24.67 -10.80 7.08
C LEU A 794 -25.41 -11.01 5.74
N PHE A 795 -25.48 -12.24 5.29
CA PHE A 795 -26.22 -12.67 4.10
C PHE A 795 -27.55 -13.29 4.53
N LEU A 796 -28.66 -12.55 4.41
CA LEU A 796 -29.99 -12.96 4.91
C LEU A 796 -30.68 -14.00 4.01
N GLN A 797 -30.45 -13.93 2.71
CA GLN A 797 -30.93 -14.81 1.66
C GLN A 797 -29.95 -14.73 0.48
N PRO A 798 -30.02 -15.56 -0.55
CA PRO A 798 -29.06 -15.57 -1.67
C PRO A 798 -28.86 -14.21 -2.37
N ARG A 799 -29.65 -13.18 -2.03
CA ARG A 799 -29.65 -11.89 -2.75
C ARG A 799 -29.71 -10.65 -1.86
N TRP A 800 -29.70 -10.82 -0.55
CA TRP A 800 -29.75 -9.70 0.40
C TRP A 800 -28.54 -9.76 1.31
N SER A 801 -27.89 -8.64 1.51
CA SER A 801 -26.79 -8.53 2.47
C SER A 801 -26.89 -7.24 3.29
N ILE A 802 -26.42 -7.36 4.53
CA ILE A 802 -26.26 -6.25 5.46
C ILE A 802 -24.77 -6.17 5.77
N VAL A 803 -24.20 -4.99 5.65
CA VAL A 803 -22.83 -4.72 6.08
C VAL A 803 -22.86 -3.63 7.14
N GLY A 804 -22.37 -3.93 8.32
CA GLY A 804 -22.19 -2.96 9.40
C GLY A 804 -20.73 -2.86 9.78
N SER A 805 -20.22 -1.66 9.97
CA SER A 805 -18.87 -1.44 10.51
C SER A 805 -18.91 -0.50 11.69
N VAL A 806 -18.05 -0.78 12.68
CA VAL A 806 -17.80 0.09 13.83
C VAL A 806 -16.30 0.27 13.96
N ALA A 807 -15.85 1.53 14.00
CA ALA A 807 -14.46 1.87 14.21
C ALA A 807 -14.31 2.69 15.49
N GLN A 808 -13.30 2.35 16.30
CA GLN A 808 -12.86 3.10 17.48
C GLN A 808 -11.46 3.63 17.22
N TYR A 809 -11.28 4.90 17.53
CA TYR A 809 -9.97 5.56 17.58
C TYR A 809 -9.83 6.13 18.99
N ALA A 810 -8.77 5.78 19.67
CA ALA A 810 -8.48 6.27 21.02
C ALA A 810 -7.03 6.75 21.12
N ASP A 811 -6.86 7.91 21.72
CA ASP A 811 -5.58 8.54 21.98
C ASP A 811 -5.45 8.73 23.50
N PHE A 812 -4.38 8.20 24.07
CA PHE A 812 -4.14 8.24 25.51
C PHE A 812 -2.81 8.95 25.76
N GLN A 813 -2.88 10.12 26.36
CA GLN A 813 -1.71 10.88 26.78
C GLN A 813 -1.83 11.23 28.26
N ARG A 814 -0.88 10.83 29.09
CA ARG A 814 -0.80 11.26 30.48
C ARG A 814 0.03 12.56 30.60
N PRO A 815 -0.37 13.57 31.42
CA PRO A 815 -1.54 13.62 32.30
C PRO A 815 -2.82 14.17 31.64
N MET A 816 -2.85 14.36 30.32
CA MET A 816 -4.00 14.92 29.61
C MET A 816 -5.16 13.93 29.45
N THR A 817 -6.34 14.48 29.08
CA THR A 817 -7.57 13.73 28.94
C THR A 817 -7.52 12.74 27.78
N LYS A 818 -7.97 11.51 28.02
CA LYS A 818 -8.26 10.50 27.02
C LYS A 818 -9.22 11.05 25.97
N PHE A 819 -8.85 10.95 24.69
CA PHE A 819 -9.72 11.27 23.57
C PHE A 819 -10.17 9.98 22.87
N GLU A 820 -11.47 9.83 22.67
CA GLU A 820 -12.04 8.68 21.94
C GLU A 820 -13.03 9.16 20.89
N SER A 821 -12.99 8.52 19.75
CA SER A 821 -13.95 8.71 18.66
C SER A 821 -14.47 7.36 18.18
N TYR A 822 -15.79 7.28 18.04
CA TYR A 822 -16.47 6.09 17.52
C TYR A 822 -17.19 6.45 16.24
N PHE A 823 -17.00 5.63 15.21
CA PHE A 823 -17.70 5.76 13.92
C PHE A 823 -18.49 4.49 13.66
N ALA A 824 -19.66 4.63 13.09
CA ALA A 824 -20.43 3.50 12.61
C ALA A 824 -20.94 3.79 11.20
N ASP A 825 -20.89 2.75 10.35
CA ASP A 825 -21.42 2.77 8.99
C ASP A 825 -22.31 1.55 8.80
N PHE A 826 -23.34 1.70 7.98
CA PHE A 826 -24.29 0.64 7.72
C PHE A 826 -24.71 0.67 6.26
N TYR A 827 -24.72 -0.50 5.60
CA TYR A 827 -25.13 -0.67 4.22
C TYR A 827 -26.08 -1.85 4.11
N PHE A 828 -27.15 -1.65 3.38
CA PHE A 828 -28.11 -2.67 2.99
C PHE A 828 -28.04 -2.82 1.48
N GLN A 829 -27.86 -4.04 1.00
CA GLN A 829 -27.68 -4.33 -0.42
C GLN A 829 -28.61 -5.44 -0.89
N LYS A 830 -29.17 -5.27 -2.09
CA LYS A 830 -29.93 -6.27 -2.83
C LYS A 830 -29.27 -6.56 -4.17
N THR A 831 -28.96 -7.83 -4.44
CA THR A 831 -28.41 -8.29 -5.71
C THR A 831 -29.53 -8.83 -6.60
N LEU A 832 -29.64 -8.33 -7.83
CA LEU A 832 -30.50 -8.86 -8.89
C LEU A 832 -29.68 -9.84 -9.73
N ALA A 833 -30.28 -11.01 -10.09
CA ALA A 833 -29.51 -12.04 -10.81
C ALA A 833 -29.42 -11.79 -12.31
N LYS A 834 -30.46 -11.23 -12.89
CA LYS A 834 -30.56 -10.90 -14.33
C LYS A 834 -31.38 -9.61 -14.49
N PRO A 835 -30.76 -8.50 -14.94
CA PRO A 835 -29.29 -8.30 -15.10
C PRO A 835 -28.57 -8.34 -13.76
N LYS A 836 -27.23 -8.55 -13.77
CA LYS A 836 -26.39 -8.52 -12.55
C LYS A 836 -26.26 -7.08 -12.05
N ILE A 837 -27.17 -6.66 -11.21
CA ILE A 837 -27.25 -5.32 -10.62
C ILE A 837 -27.31 -5.45 -9.10
N ASP A 838 -26.50 -4.66 -8.40
CA ASP A 838 -26.62 -4.48 -6.96
C ASP A 838 -27.18 -3.10 -6.66
N LEU A 839 -28.24 -3.08 -5.91
CA LEU A 839 -28.82 -1.88 -5.33
C LEU A 839 -28.37 -1.78 -3.88
N SER A 840 -27.79 -0.69 -3.47
CA SER A 840 -27.40 -0.49 -2.08
C SER A 840 -27.84 0.87 -1.57
N ILE A 841 -28.25 0.90 -0.31
CA ILE A 841 -28.46 2.10 0.48
C ILE A 841 -27.55 2.01 1.70
N GLY A 842 -26.85 3.09 2.00
CA GLY A 842 -25.89 3.12 3.11
C GLY A 842 -25.94 4.43 3.86
N ALA A 843 -25.53 4.37 5.11
CA ALA A 843 -25.32 5.52 5.97
C ALA A 843 -23.90 5.49 6.53
N ASP A 844 -23.13 6.54 6.26
CA ASP A 844 -21.79 6.76 6.80
C ASP A 844 -21.83 7.70 7.98
N ASN A 845 -20.93 7.51 8.94
CA ASN A 845 -20.79 8.35 10.13
C ASN A 845 -22.11 8.50 10.91
N ILE A 846 -22.79 7.38 11.21
CA ILE A 846 -24.12 7.34 11.84
C ILE A 846 -24.17 8.18 13.13
N PHE A 847 -23.07 8.21 13.90
CA PHE A 847 -22.96 8.97 15.15
C PHE A 847 -22.74 10.47 14.94
N ASP A 848 -22.61 10.93 13.67
CA ASP A 848 -22.41 12.33 13.29
C ASP A 848 -21.23 13.00 14.02
N VAL A 849 -20.10 12.29 14.11
CA VAL A 849 -18.89 12.83 14.70
C VAL A 849 -18.38 13.98 13.81
N LYS A 850 -18.30 15.20 14.37
CA LYS A 850 -18.02 16.42 13.61
C LYS A 850 -16.57 16.83 13.63
N THR A 851 -15.82 16.40 14.65
CA THR A 851 -14.42 16.77 14.84
C THR A 851 -13.59 15.57 15.29
N PHE A 852 -12.32 15.57 14.93
CA PHE A 852 -11.34 14.60 15.41
C PHE A 852 -10.11 15.34 15.93
N LYS A 853 -9.58 14.92 17.06
CA LYS A 853 -8.35 15.46 17.64
C LYS A 853 -7.20 14.49 17.45
N ASN A 854 -6.03 15.03 17.15
CA ASN A 854 -4.78 14.31 17.02
C ASN A 854 -3.69 15.03 17.80
N TYR A 855 -2.87 14.29 18.54
CA TYR A 855 -1.74 14.83 19.27
C TYR A 855 -0.44 14.38 18.62
N GLY A 856 0.57 15.27 18.61
CA GLY A 856 1.91 14.99 18.09
C GLY A 856 2.96 15.50 19.07
N TYR A 857 4.05 14.75 19.19
CA TYR A 857 5.25 15.17 19.89
C TYR A 857 6.44 14.94 18.98
N THR A 858 7.17 15.98 18.67
CA THR A 858 8.46 15.90 17.98
C THR A 858 9.45 16.76 18.74
N ALA A 859 10.52 16.15 19.19
CA ALA A 859 11.52 16.84 19.95
C ALA A 859 10.88 17.64 21.11
N ASN A 860 11.06 18.92 21.17
CA ASN A 860 10.49 19.83 22.17
C ASN A 860 9.18 20.49 21.68
N ILE A 861 8.55 19.99 20.64
CA ILE A 861 7.32 20.57 20.05
C ILE A 861 6.15 19.63 20.33
N PHE A 862 5.17 20.14 21.08
CA PHE A 862 3.87 19.52 21.24
C PHE A 862 2.86 20.16 20.28
N THR A 863 2.08 19.32 19.60
CA THR A 863 0.99 19.79 18.72
C THR A 863 -0.31 19.11 19.07
N MET A 864 -1.40 19.87 19.14
CA MET A 864 -2.75 19.36 19.22
C MET A 864 -3.54 19.89 18.02
N SER A 865 -3.89 19.01 17.11
CA SER A 865 -4.63 19.34 15.90
C SER A 865 -6.08 18.87 16.01
N THR A 866 -7.04 19.74 15.69
CA THR A 866 -8.48 19.45 15.65
C THR A 866 -8.96 19.61 14.19
N TYR A 867 -9.49 18.55 13.61
CA TYR A 867 -9.96 18.51 12.22
C TYR A 867 -11.48 18.51 12.16
N THR A 868 -12.04 19.23 11.19
CA THR A 868 -13.47 19.15 10.85
C THR A 868 -13.69 17.90 10.00
N LEU A 869 -14.67 17.09 10.40
CA LEU A 869 -15.03 15.84 9.72
C LEU A 869 -16.21 16.02 8.79
N ARG A 870 -16.34 15.08 7.84
CA ARG A 870 -17.51 14.97 6.99
C ARG A 870 -18.73 14.59 7.84
N PRO A 871 -19.90 15.25 7.62
CA PRO A 871 -21.11 14.96 8.38
C PRO A 871 -21.64 13.56 8.06
N ARG A 872 -22.57 13.08 8.87
CA ARG A 872 -23.38 11.91 8.55
C ARG A 872 -23.93 12.02 7.15
N SER A 873 -23.83 10.96 6.37
CA SER A 873 -24.31 10.93 4.99
C SER A 873 -25.13 9.67 4.72
N LEU A 874 -26.15 9.83 3.88
CA LEU A 874 -26.96 8.75 3.32
C LEU A 874 -26.61 8.64 1.84
N MET A 875 -26.27 7.43 1.38
CA MET A 875 -25.91 7.19 -0.01
C MET A 875 -26.73 6.05 -0.61
N PHE A 876 -27.26 6.27 -1.79
CA PHE A 876 -27.82 5.25 -2.66
C PHE A 876 -26.82 4.93 -3.77
N LYS A 877 -26.59 3.66 -4.06
CA LYS A 877 -25.62 3.21 -5.05
C LYS A 877 -26.18 2.05 -5.88
N VAL A 878 -25.99 2.13 -7.18
CA VAL A 878 -26.29 1.07 -8.15
C VAL A 878 -24.98 0.58 -8.74
N ASN A 879 -24.64 -0.69 -8.56
CA ASN A 879 -23.50 -1.33 -9.21
C ASN A 879 -24.03 -2.30 -10.27
N PHE A 880 -23.35 -2.38 -11.41
CA PHE A 880 -23.69 -3.28 -12.51
C PHE A 880 -22.45 -3.95 -13.10
N GLN A 881 -22.63 -5.16 -13.61
CA GLN A 881 -21.59 -5.95 -14.30
C GLN A 881 -22.19 -6.52 -15.60
N PHE A 882 -21.39 -6.53 -16.68
CA PHE A 882 -21.79 -7.05 -18.00
C PHE A 882 -20.65 -7.73 -18.75
#